data_2eebd21901c7e6a9a8c98a20c222f82b
#
_entry.id   2eebd21901c7e6a9a8c98a20c222f82b
#
_cell.length_a   1.000
_cell.length_b   1.000
_cell.length_c   1.000
_cell.angle_alpha   90.00
_cell.angle_beta   90.00
_cell.angle_gamma   90.00
#
_symmetry.space_group_name_H-M   'P 1'
#
loop_
_entity.id
_entity.type
_entity.pdbx_description
1 polymer ?
#
loop_
_entity_poly.entity_id
_entity_poly.type
_entity_poly.pdbx_seq_one_letter_code
_entity_poly.pdbx_strand_id
1 'polypeptide(L)'
;MGNCYYDANVRFVQTEYGRQPTFSSFLPGIAGPWGIPTWCNYNNRGQAVCSFGVQDKDHAILEFTAAAAAYQRTPLTGFRTFLKENGKVTEAFADGLGTMTVEPNVLTISWRDSLFAIEVTYFSLPNERMAGLCRRVLLKNISPKAVETELLDGLAAMVPYGISDEKLKQEPQLSTAWMQVEDLEENLPYYRVRASMEDTAKVTAVRGGNFKLAFAEGGRPLETIVQPSLIFGWDTSMVKPANFEEHALSEITSTRQLTENFLPCAFTPWAGTVQPGEALTLWEFYGQAEEIDQMRSFCQKAGTAAYFEEKLKQARMLAEEITAPVRCRTADPVFDGYVAQNFLDNVMRGGLPYHIGDCRRTPPVYLYSRKHGDPEREYNYFSLGREYFSQGNANFRDICQNRRSDVLIDPDAGMFNIRLFFELLQPDGYNPLVLMPVSYQVRDPEKLIKKVGTADQDRAREILSGPFSIGRLAMEAENWKLDDIGDFLAAVVAASEVEPNAVYQEGYWCDHWTYLLDLIESQLSVFPDQERALLFGVPQYRWYAGQASVRPQPERFCMTENGLRQYHCVQAQMPGRKWTQTRDGTAVSNLAEKLILLCAVKYATLDLSGAAIEMEGGKPGWYDAMNGLPGLLGSSVADGCELLRILDFLLERKRIFPDQIEVYEEIAKHRTGFPRNSFCYPCG
;
A
#
# COMPACT_ATOMS: atom_id res chain seq x y z
N MET A 1 -7.96 -2.11 -31.76
CA MET A 1 -8.72 -2.62 -30.59
C MET A 1 -8.65 -4.15 -30.43
N GLY A 2 -7.79 -4.89 -31.12
CA GLY A 2 -7.79 -6.36 -31.14
C GLY A 2 -6.95 -7.07 -30.09
N ASN A 3 -6.10 -6.38 -29.34
CA ASN A 3 -5.09 -7.05 -28.52
C ASN A 3 -5.40 -7.08 -27.01
N CYS A 4 -6.56 -6.55 -26.59
CA CYS A 4 -7.05 -6.58 -25.20
C CYS A 4 -8.47 -7.14 -25.18
N TYR A 5 -8.72 -8.12 -24.32
CA TYR A 5 -10.05 -8.74 -24.19
C TYR A 5 -10.18 -9.41 -22.81
N TYR A 6 -11.42 -9.77 -22.45
CA TYR A 6 -11.68 -10.67 -21.33
C TYR A 6 -11.90 -12.09 -21.86
N ASP A 7 -11.22 -13.06 -21.26
CA ASP A 7 -11.42 -14.47 -21.62
C ASP A 7 -12.72 -15.06 -21.01
N ALA A 8 -12.96 -16.34 -21.24
CA ALA A 8 -14.15 -17.03 -20.73
C ALA A 8 -14.25 -17.07 -19.19
N ASN A 9 -13.15 -16.83 -18.48
CA ASN A 9 -13.06 -16.73 -17.02
C ASN A 9 -13.05 -15.27 -16.53
N VAL A 10 -13.36 -14.31 -17.40
CA VAL A 10 -13.36 -12.86 -17.13
C VAL A 10 -11.98 -12.34 -16.67
N ARG A 11 -10.89 -13.00 -17.08
CA ARG A 11 -9.53 -12.51 -16.85
C ARG A 11 -9.16 -11.52 -17.95
N PHE A 12 -8.50 -10.42 -17.57
CA PHE A 12 -7.98 -9.46 -18.54
C PHE A 12 -6.78 -10.05 -19.28
N VAL A 13 -6.84 -10.10 -20.60
CA VAL A 13 -5.79 -10.64 -21.46
C VAL A 13 -5.31 -9.57 -22.42
N GLN A 14 -4.00 -9.39 -22.50
CA GLN A 14 -3.34 -8.52 -23.49
C GLN A 14 -2.32 -9.34 -24.27
N THR A 15 -2.57 -9.51 -25.56
CA THR A 15 -1.64 -10.17 -26.49
C THR A 15 -0.60 -9.18 -27.01
N GLU A 16 0.62 -9.68 -27.32
CA GLU A 16 1.75 -8.86 -27.75
C GLU A 16 1.96 -7.65 -26.80
N TYR A 17 1.87 -7.92 -25.51
CA TYR A 17 1.78 -6.86 -24.49
C TYR A 17 2.95 -5.88 -24.54
N GLY A 18 4.16 -6.35 -24.87
CA GLY A 18 5.36 -5.52 -24.97
C GLY A 18 5.34 -4.50 -26.11
N ARG A 19 4.44 -4.68 -27.09
CA ARG A 19 4.24 -3.79 -28.25
C ARG A 19 3.04 -2.86 -28.11
N GLN A 20 2.24 -3.05 -27.07
CA GLN A 20 1.08 -2.19 -26.79
C GLN A 20 1.49 -0.86 -26.16
N PRO A 21 0.60 0.16 -26.18
CA PRO A 21 0.82 1.37 -25.38
C PRO A 21 1.20 1.05 -23.96
N THR A 22 2.12 1.85 -23.39
CA THR A 22 2.62 1.64 -22.04
C THR A 22 1.52 1.80 -20.99
N PHE A 23 1.48 0.91 -20.02
CA PHE A 23 0.71 1.06 -18.80
C PHE A 23 1.48 0.47 -17.62
N SER A 24 1.16 0.93 -16.43
CA SER A 24 1.62 0.39 -15.15
C SER A 24 0.43 0.12 -14.25
N SER A 25 0.57 -0.90 -13.41
CA SER A 25 -0.40 -1.27 -12.39
C SER A 25 0.32 -1.96 -11.23
N PHE A 26 -0.43 -2.49 -10.28
CA PHE A 26 0.11 -3.20 -9.13
C PHE A 26 -0.61 -4.52 -8.90
N LEU A 27 0.11 -5.51 -8.38
CA LEU A 27 -0.53 -6.65 -7.75
C LEU A 27 -1.07 -6.23 -6.39
N PRO A 28 -2.31 -6.57 -6.03
CA PRO A 28 -2.89 -6.20 -4.74
C PRO A 28 -2.06 -6.66 -3.53
N GLY A 29 -1.31 -7.76 -3.67
CA GLY A 29 -0.48 -8.29 -2.59
C GLY A 29 -1.32 -8.76 -1.40
N ILE A 30 -2.50 -9.33 -1.67
CA ILE A 30 -3.41 -9.85 -0.64
C ILE A 30 -2.77 -11.08 -0.01
N ALA A 31 -2.39 -10.96 1.25
CA ALA A 31 -1.73 -12.03 2.00
C ALA A 31 -2.65 -12.71 3.04
N GLY A 32 -3.89 -12.25 3.19
CA GLY A 32 -4.81 -12.73 4.22
C GLY A 32 -4.59 -12.07 5.59
N PRO A 33 -5.51 -12.29 6.56
CA PRO A 33 -5.37 -11.73 7.90
C PRO A 33 -4.10 -12.18 8.64
N TRP A 34 -3.69 -13.43 8.41
CA TRP A 34 -2.52 -14.07 9.01
C TRP A 34 -1.31 -14.13 8.07
N GLY A 35 -1.22 -13.19 7.15
CA GLY A 35 -0.11 -13.06 6.22
C GLY A 35 0.48 -11.66 6.23
N ILE A 36 1.74 -11.55 5.78
CA ILE A 36 2.42 -10.26 5.64
C ILE A 36 2.40 -9.88 4.16
N PRO A 37 1.79 -8.73 3.78
CA PRO A 37 1.67 -8.34 2.39
C PRO A 37 3.02 -7.89 1.80
N THR A 38 3.11 -8.00 0.48
CA THR A 38 4.15 -7.38 -0.34
C THR A 38 3.54 -6.30 -1.22
N TRP A 39 4.30 -5.24 -1.48
CA TRP A 39 3.96 -4.34 -2.57
C TRP A 39 4.67 -4.81 -3.84
N CYS A 40 3.98 -4.78 -4.97
CA CYS A 40 4.52 -5.22 -6.25
C CYS A 40 3.87 -4.42 -7.38
N ASN A 41 4.69 -3.69 -8.13
CA ASN A 41 4.25 -2.98 -9.33
C ASN A 41 4.66 -3.75 -10.58
N TYR A 42 3.83 -3.69 -11.59
CA TYR A 42 4.12 -4.27 -12.88
C TYR A 42 3.73 -3.34 -14.02
N ASN A 43 4.35 -3.55 -15.18
CA ASN A 43 4.06 -2.86 -16.42
C ASN A 43 4.04 -3.84 -17.59
N ASN A 44 3.77 -3.35 -18.77
CA ASN A 44 3.74 -4.18 -19.97
C ASN A 44 5.09 -4.17 -20.72
N ARG A 45 6.21 -4.35 -20.03
CA ARG A 45 7.55 -4.49 -20.63
C ARG A 45 8.32 -5.63 -19.98
N GLY A 46 9.27 -6.23 -20.71
CA GLY A 46 10.06 -7.35 -20.21
C GLY A 46 9.19 -8.46 -19.63
N GLN A 47 9.52 -8.95 -18.46
CA GLN A 47 8.71 -9.92 -17.70
C GLN A 47 7.76 -9.26 -16.69
N ALA A 48 7.25 -8.10 -16.99
CA ALA A 48 6.21 -7.34 -16.34
C ALA A 48 6.58 -6.74 -14.97
N VAL A 49 7.01 -7.51 -13.98
CA VAL A 49 7.30 -7.00 -12.63
C VAL A 49 8.44 -5.98 -12.69
N CYS A 50 8.17 -4.75 -12.29
CA CYS A 50 9.11 -3.62 -12.39
C CYS A 50 9.64 -3.14 -11.05
N SER A 51 8.98 -3.45 -9.94
CA SER A 51 9.47 -3.19 -8.60
C SER A 51 8.63 -3.96 -7.57
N PHE A 52 9.24 -4.41 -6.49
CA PHE A 52 8.54 -5.05 -5.39
C PHE A 52 9.38 -5.07 -4.13
N GLY A 53 8.71 -5.25 -2.99
CA GLY A 53 9.36 -5.35 -1.69
C GLY A 53 8.36 -5.52 -0.56
N VAL A 54 8.83 -5.32 0.66
CA VAL A 54 8.05 -5.44 1.89
C VAL A 54 8.02 -4.06 2.55
N GLN A 55 6.94 -3.72 3.22
CA GLN A 55 6.75 -2.49 3.98
C GLN A 55 6.73 -1.20 3.13
N ASP A 56 7.85 -0.73 2.58
CA ASP A 56 7.99 0.53 1.85
C ASP A 56 9.13 0.47 0.83
N LYS A 57 9.48 1.60 0.23
CA LYS A 57 10.55 1.68 -0.79
C LYS A 57 11.94 1.41 -0.23
N ASP A 58 12.16 1.68 1.07
CA ASP A 58 13.45 1.43 1.72
C ASP A 58 13.66 -0.05 2.02
N HIS A 59 12.62 -0.87 1.85
CA HIS A 59 12.64 -2.32 2.01
C HIS A 59 12.37 -3.04 0.68
N ALA A 60 12.85 -2.47 -0.41
CA ALA A 60 12.71 -3.05 -1.75
C ALA A 60 13.56 -4.32 -1.91
N ILE A 61 13.04 -5.29 -2.68
CA ILE A 61 13.77 -6.44 -3.21
C ILE A 61 14.20 -6.14 -4.66
N LEU A 62 13.31 -5.51 -5.43
CA LEU A 62 13.60 -4.84 -6.69
C LEU A 62 13.27 -3.35 -6.52
N GLU A 63 14.23 -2.48 -6.82
CA GLU A 63 14.18 -1.02 -6.65
C GLU A 63 12.83 -0.43 -7.13
N PHE A 64 12.23 0.44 -6.31
CA PHE A 64 11.07 1.22 -6.76
C PHE A 64 11.50 2.19 -7.86
N THR A 65 10.80 2.15 -8.97
CA THR A 65 11.06 3.01 -10.12
C THR A 65 9.74 3.55 -10.65
N ALA A 66 9.64 4.87 -10.82
CA ALA A 66 8.45 5.49 -11.40
C ALA A 66 8.21 5.01 -12.84
N ALA A 67 6.93 4.94 -13.24
CA ALA A 67 6.47 4.29 -14.47
C ALA A 67 7.26 4.69 -15.72
N ALA A 68 7.52 5.98 -15.92
CA ALA A 68 8.23 6.45 -17.09
C ALA A 68 9.65 5.89 -17.22
N ALA A 69 10.36 5.72 -16.11
CA ALA A 69 11.67 5.09 -16.06
C ALA A 69 11.54 3.56 -16.04
N ALA A 70 10.51 3.02 -15.37
CA ALA A 70 10.27 1.60 -15.27
C ALA A 70 10.07 0.92 -16.63
N TYR A 71 9.40 1.59 -17.60
CA TYR A 71 9.25 1.03 -18.96
C TYR A 71 10.58 0.75 -19.65
N GLN A 72 11.61 1.50 -19.33
CA GLN A 72 12.96 1.33 -19.89
C GLN A 72 13.79 0.34 -19.07
N ARG A 73 13.63 0.35 -17.74
CA ARG A 73 14.45 -0.44 -16.81
C ARG A 73 13.98 -1.89 -16.66
N THR A 74 12.68 -2.14 -16.71
CA THR A 74 12.12 -3.50 -16.51
C THR A 74 12.76 -4.57 -17.39
N PRO A 75 13.02 -4.34 -18.70
CA PRO A 75 13.69 -5.33 -19.54
C PRO A 75 15.17 -5.57 -19.19
N LEU A 76 15.80 -4.68 -18.40
CA LEU A 76 17.23 -4.76 -18.07
C LEU A 76 17.48 -5.26 -16.65
N THR A 77 16.80 -4.66 -15.67
CA THR A 77 17.04 -4.91 -14.23
C THR A 77 15.99 -5.81 -13.57
N GLY A 78 14.84 -6.05 -14.23
CA GLY A 78 13.79 -6.94 -13.77
C GLY A 78 14.09 -8.42 -13.97
N PHE A 79 13.04 -9.24 -13.95
CA PHE A 79 13.15 -10.68 -14.24
C PHE A 79 13.49 -10.91 -15.71
N ARG A 80 14.40 -11.88 -15.95
CA ARG A 80 14.86 -12.24 -17.29
C ARG A 80 15.05 -13.76 -17.42
N THR A 81 14.83 -14.29 -18.60
CA THR A 81 15.01 -15.70 -18.92
C THR A 81 15.83 -15.83 -20.21
N PHE A 82 17.00 -16.40 -20.10
CA PHE A 82 17.88 -16.69 -21.23
C PHE A 82 17.93 -18.19 -21.49
N LEU A 83 17.74 -18.58 -22.73
CA LEU A 83 17.83 -19.95 -23.24
C LEU A 83 19.01 -20.04 -24.18
N LYS A 84 19.81 -21.10 -24.06
CA LYS A 84 20.92 -21.35 -24.98
C LYS A 84 20.83 -22.74 -25.58
N GLU A 85 20.59 -22.81 -26.88
CA GLU A 85 20.53 -24.02 -27.66
C GLU A 85 21.54 -23.98 -28.79
N ASN A 86 22.33 -25.04 -28.94
CA ASN A 86 23.37 -25.13 -29.98
C ASN A 86 24.29 -23.89 -30.03
N GLY A 87 24.64 -23.33 -28.89
CA GLY A 87 25.49 -22.15 -28.77
C GLY A 87 24.83 -20.80 -29.09
N LYS A 88 23.53 -20.78 -29.41
CA LYS A 88 22.77 -19.54 -29.63
C LYS A 88 21.95 -19.20 -28.40
N VAL A 89 22.09 -17.98 -27.89
CA VAL A 89 21.28 -17.46 -26.79
C VAL A 89 20.05 -16.73 -27.33
N THR A 90 18.90 -17.03 -26.74
CA THR A 90 17.62 -16.35 -26.96
C THR A 90 17.10 -15.83 -25.63
N GLU A 91 16.72 -14.56 -25.55
CA GLU A 91 16.03 -14.02 -24.39
C GLU A 91 14.51 -14.08 -24.60
N ALA A 92 13.83 -14.79 -23.73
CA ALA A 92 12.36 -14.86 -23.75
C ALA A 92 11.75 -13.50 -23.41
N PHE A 93 10.59 -13.19 -24.03
CA PHE A 93 9.83 -11.93 -23.85
C PHE A 93 10.51 -10.66 -24.41
N ALA A 94 11.78 -10.70 -24.84
CA ALA A 94 12.48 -9.53 -25.35
C ALA A 94 11.90 -8.97 -26.67
N ASP A 95 11.22 -9.81 -27.46
CA ASP A 95 10.58 -9.43 -28.73
C ASP A 95 9.24 -8.68 -28.56
N GLY A 96 8.69 -8.64 -27.32
CA GLY A 96 7.43 -8.01 -26.98
C GLY A 96 6.19 -8.77 -27.44
N LEU A 97 6.33 -10.00 -27.92
CA LEU A 97 5.23 -10.83 -28.45
C LEU A 97 4.48 -11.66 -27.38
N GLY A 98 4.87 -11.54 -26.13
CA GLY A 98 4.23 -12.26 -25.03
C GLY A 98 2.76 -11.90 -24.85
N THR A 99 2.03 -12.78 -24.16
CA THR A 99 0.65 -12.55 -23.69
C THR A 99 0.67 -12.34 -22.18
N MET A 100 -0.02 -11.30 -21.72
CA MET A 100 -0.21 -11.00 -20.29
C MET A 100 -1.65 -11.34 -19.92
N THR A 101 -1.83 -12.06 -18.81
CA THR A 101 -3.14 -12.39 -18.22
C THR A 101 -3.16 -11.89 -16.79
N VAL A 102 -4.12 -11.03 -16.46
CA VAL A 102 -4.28 -10.45 -15.13
C VAL A 102 -5.53 -11.01 -14.46
N GLU A 103 -5.33 -11.60 -13.31
CA GLU A 103 -6.35 -12.02 -12.35
C GLU A 103 -6.31 -11.07 -11.12
N PRO A 104 -7.32 -11.01 -10.25
CA PRO A 104 -7.36 -10.07 -9.13
C PRO A 104 -6.11 -10.05 -8.24
N ASN A 105 -5.47 -11.20 -7.98
CA ASN A 105 -4.28 -11.32 -7.11
C ASN A 105 -3.15 -12.13 -7.74
N VAL A 106 -3.23 -12.40 -9.05
CA VAL A 106 -2.24 -13.21 -9.78
C VAL A 106 -1.97 -12.57 -11.15
N LEU A 107 -0.69 -12.50 -11.51
CA LEU A 107 -0.25 -12.05 -12.83
C LEU A 107 0.42 -13.21 -13.54
N THR A 108 -0.01 -13.51 -14.76
CA THR A 108 0.62 -14.53 -15.61
C THR A 108 1.05 -13.91 -16.95
N ILE A 109 2.28 -14.20 -17.36
CA ILE A 109 2.78 -13.85 -18.68
C ILE A 109 3.19 -15.13 -19.39
N SER A 110 2.99 -15.19 -20.71
CA SER A 110 3.40 -16.33 -21.53
C SER A 110 4.07 -15.86 -22.81
N TRP A 111 5.03 -16.64 -23.26
CA TRP A 111 5.79 -16.41 -24.49
C TRP A 111 6.09 -17.75 -25.15
N ARG A 112 6.32 -17.75 -26.44
CA ARG A 112 6.73 -18.94 -27.18
C ARG A 112 7.57 -18.62 -28.41
N ASP A 113 8.46 -19.54 -28.74
CA ASP A 113 9.13 -19.60 -30.03
C ASP A 113 8.83 -20.91 -30.76
N SER A 114 9.74 -21.38 -31.60
CA SER A 114 9.60 -22.66 -32.34
C SER A 114 9.92 -23.91 -31.50
N LEU A 115 10.63 -23.76 -30.38
CA LEU A 115 11.12 -24.85 -29.52
C LEU A 115 10.37 -24.89 -28.19
N PHE A 116 10.19 -23.74 -27.54
CA PHE A 116 9.66 -23.64 -26.20
C PHE A 116 8.45 -22.74 -26.08
N ALA A 117 7.58 -23.09 -25.14
CA ALA A 117 6.58 -22.20 -24.56
C ALA A 117 6.94 -21.97 -23.10
N ILE A 118 6.98 -20.70 -22.69
CA ILE A 118 7.26 -20.28 -21.32
C ILE A 118 6.05 -19.60 -20.73
N GLU A 119 5.67 -20.00 -19.51
CA GLU A 119 4.66 -19.33 -18.71
C GLU A 119 5.29 -18.94 -17.37
N VAL A 120 5.11 -17.68 -16.99
CA VAL A 120 5.58 -17.16 -15.70
C VAL A 120 4.38 -16.62 -14.92
N THR A 121 4.19 -17.10 -13.70
CA THR A 121 3.09 -16.69 -12.82
C THR A 121 3.66 -16.04 -11.55
N TYR A 122 3.12 -14.86 -11.18
CA TYR A 122 3.50 -14.10 -10.01
C TYR A 122 2.33 -13.97 -9.03
N PHE A 123 2.60 -14.11 -7.73
CA PHE A 123 1.66 -13.85 -6.65
C PHE A 123 2.38 -13.59 -5.33
N SER A 124 1.74 -12.84 -4.41
CA SER A 124 2.27 -12.66 -3.05
C SER A 124 1.97 -13.88 -2.19
N LEU A 125 2.88 -14.24 -1.30
CA LEU A 125 2.75 -15.41 -0.41
C LEU A 125 1.60 -15.19 0.60
N PRO A 126 0.52 -15.98 0.57
CA PRO A 126 -0.61 -15.82 1.48
C PRO A 126 -0.46 -16.61 2.77
N ASN A 127 -1.06 -16.10 3.87
CA ASN A 127 -1.22 -16.76 5.17
C ASN A 127 0.11 -17.32 5.70
N GLU A 128 1.15 -16.49 5.71
CA GLU A 128 2.47 -16.84 6.23
C GLU A 128 3.10 -15.64 6.95
N ARG A 129 3.90 -15.93 7.96
CA ARG A 129 4.72 -14.96 8.68
C ARG A 129 5.90 -14.43 7.84
N MET A 130 6.12 -15.01 6.66
CA MET A 130 7.14 -14.62 5.71
C MET A 130 6.53 -13.79 4.57
N ALA A 131 7.08 -12.61 4.31
CA ALA A 131 6.65 -11.77 3.19
C ALA A 131 7.52 -12.01 1.97
N GLY A 132 6.93 -12.08 0.79
CA GLY A 132 7.67 -12.18 -0.46
C GLY A 132 6.80 -12.44 -1.69
N LEU A 133 7.46 -12.34 -2.85
CA LEU A 133 6.89 -12.61 -4.16
C LEU A 133 7.21 -14.05 -4.57
N CYS A 134 6.16 -14.83 -4.84
CA CYS A 134 6.27 -16.15 -5.44
C CYS A 134 6.28 -16.03 -6.95
N ARG A 135 7.12 -16.81 -7.61
CA ARG A 135 7.24 -16.87 -9.07
C ARG A 135 7.34 -18.33 -9.50
N ARG A 136 6.43 -18.74 -10.41
CA ARG A 136 6.49 -20.05 -11.07
C ARG A 136 6.89 -19.85 -12.53
N VAL A 137 7.89 -20.58 -13.00
CA VAL A 137 8.31 -20.62 -14.39
C VAL A 137 8.06 -22.02 -14.94
N LEU A 138 7.26 -22.12 -15.98
CA LEU A 138 6.97 -23.34 -16.70
C LEU A 138 7.60 -23.26 -18.09
N LEU A 139 8.66 -24.03 -18.34
CA LEU A 139 9.33 -24.16 -19.64
C LEU A 139 8.89 -25.47 -20.29
N LYS A 140 8.07 -25.41 -21.33
CA LYS A 140 7.56 -26.58 -22.04
C LYS A 140 8.20 -26.71 -23.42
N ASN A 141 8.73 -27.89 -23.75
CA ASN A 141 9.16 -28.20 -25.11
C ASN A 141 7.93 -28.46 -26.00
N ILE A 142 7.70 -27.56 -26.95
CA ILE A 142 6.60 -27.65 -27.94
C ILE A 142 7.08 -28.17 -29.30
N SER A 143 8.37 -28.49 -29.47
CA SER A 143 8.93 -29.06 -30.65
C SER A 143 8.72 -30.57 -30.70
N PRO A 144 8.82 -31.19 -31.89
CA PRO A 144 8.68 -32.64 -32.04
C PRO A 144 9.92 -33.44 -31.62
N LYS A 145 11.00 -32.77 -31.12
CA LYS A 145 12.28 -33.39 -30.77
C LYS A 145 12.66 -33.05 -29.33
N ALA A 146 13.48 -33.92 -28.74
CA ALA A 146 14.17 -33.58 -27.50
C ALA A 146 15.12 -32.37 -27.72
N VAL A 147 15.11 -31.41 -26.82
CA VAL A 147 15.94 -30.20 -26.93
C VAL A 147 16.85 -30.17 -25.69
N GLU A 148 18.15 -30.15 -25.95
CA GLU A 148 19.17 -29.86 -24.94
C GLU A 148 19.32 -28.34 -24.84
N THR A 149 19.17 -27.81 -23.64
CA THR A 149 19.23 -26.37 -23.39
C THR A 149 19.91 -26.04 -22.08
N GLU A 150 20.61 -24.91 -22.07
CA GLU A 150 21.07 -24.23 -20.88
C GLU A 150 20.13 -23.06 -20.60
N LEU A 151 19.71 -22.90 -19.35
CA LEU A 151 18.77 -21.89 -18.89
C LEU A 151 19.40 -21.03 -17.80
N LEU A 152 19.27 -19.72 -17.93
CA LEU A 152 19.44 -18.76 -16.85
C LEU A 152 18.12 -18.01 -16.63
N ASP A 153 17.53 -18.15 -15.45
CA ASP A 153 16.26 -17.52 -15.12
C ASP A 153 16.32 -16.82 -13.77
N GLY A 154 15.79 -15.60 -13.67
CA GLY A 154 15.77 -14.88 -12.40
C GLY A 154 15.82 -13.36 -12.52
N LEU A 155 16.20 -12.72 -11.41
CA LEU A 155 16.21 -11.28 -11.24
C LEU A 155 17.59 -10.70 -11.57
N ALA A 156 17.63 -9.73 -12.52
CA ALA A 156 18.89 -9.16 -12.99
C ALA A 156 19.52 -8.18 -11.98
N ALA A 157 18.73 -7.51 -11.15
CA ALA A 157 19.23 -6.64 -10.08
C ALA A 157 18.41 -6.88 -8.80
N MET A 158 19.04 -7.34 -7.74
CA MET A 158 18.42 -7.57 -6.44
C MET A 158 19.00 -6.62 -5.40
N VAL A 159 18.15 -5.78 -4.82
CA VAL A 159 18.58 -4.79 -3.82
C VAL A 159 18.92 -5.50 -2.51
N PRO A 160 20.11 -5.34 -1.94
CA PRO A 160 20.41 -5.82 -0.61
C PRO A 160 19.66 -5.03 0.47
N TYR A 161 19.17 -5.73 1.48
CA TYR A 161 18.46 -5.14 2.61
C TYR A 161 19.32 -4.14 3.39
N GLY A 162 18.72 -3.03 3.81
CA GLY A 162 19.37 -2.00 4.63
C GLY A 162 19.91 -0.81 3.85
N ILE A 163 19.55 -0.68 2.56
CA ILE A 163 19.81 0.52 1.74
C ILE A 163 18.48 1.24 1.53
N SER A 164 18.42 2.53 1.86
CA SER A 164 17.25 3.35 1.55
C SER A 164 17.11 3.61 0.05
N ASP A 165 15.87 3.80 -0.41
CA ASP A 165 15.56 4.16 -1.80
C ASP A 165 16.30 5.44 -2.23
N GLU A 166 16.40 6.42 -1.34
CA GLU A 166 17.12 7.66 -1.58
C GLU A 166 18.60 7.42 -1.83
N LYS A 167 19.28 6.67 -0.97
CA LYS A 167 20.72 6.38 -1.13
C LYS A 167 21.02 5.55 -2.37
N LEU A 168 20.16 4.57 -2.67
CA LEU A 168 20.29 3.75 -3.86
C LEU A 168 20.24 4.61 -5.14
N LYS A 169 19.40 5.65 -5.16
CA LYS A 169 19.23 6.55 -6.32
C LYS A 169 20.25 7.68 -6.39
N GLN A 170 20.60 8.25 -5.24
CA GLN A 170 21.51 9.41 -5.20
C GLN A 170 22.99 9.03 -5.14
N GLU A 171 23.32 7.89 -4.51
CA GLU A 171 24.68 7.43 -4.27
C GLU A 171 24.89 5.97 -4.72
N PRO A 172 24.46 5.57 -5.95
CA PRO A 172 24.42 4.16 -6.35
C PRO A 172 25.80 3.49 -6.31
N GLN A 173 26.85 4.18 -6.76
CA GLN A 173 28.21 3.65 -6.77
C GLN A 173 28.78 3.52 -5.34
N LEU A 174 28.52 4.48 -4.47
CA LEU A 174 28.98 4.43 -3.09
C LEU A 174 28.28 3.31 -2.34
N SER A 175 26.97 3.15 -2.54
CA SER A 175 26.16 2.13 -1.90
C SER A 175 26.66 0.71 -2.16
N THR A 176 27.26 0.44 -3.32
CA THR A 176 27.80 -0.91 -3.63
C THR A 176 28.90 -1.35 -2.66
N ALA A 177 29.65 -0.42 -2.07
CA ALA A 177 30.73 -0.75 -1.14
C ALA A 177 30.25 -1.45 0.15
N TRP A 178 28.97 -1.34 0.51
CA TRP A 178 28.36 -2.00 1.68
C TRP A 178 27.61 -3.28 1.33
N MET A 179 27.31 -3.51 0.06
CA MET A 179 26.53 -4.66 -0.39
C MET A 179 27.27 -5.97 -0.22
N GLN A 180 26.58 -6.97 0.27
CA GLN A 180 27.10 -8.34 0.36
C GLN A 180 25.98 -9.39 0.22
N VAL A 181 26.39 -10.61 -0.13
CA VAL A 181 25.55 -11.80 -0.16
C VAL A 181 26.18 -12.85 0.74
N GLU A 182 25.42 -13.38 1.68
CA GLU A 182 25.81 -14.45 2.60
C GLU A 182 25.05 -15.74 2.26
N ASP A 183 25.42 -16.85 2.87
CA ASP A 183 24.75 -18.17 2.80
C ASP A 183 24.65 -18.77 1.39
N LEU A 184 25.49 -18.33 0.47
CA LEU A 184 25.50 -18.78 -0.93
C LEU A 184 25.87 -20.26 -1.07
N GLU A 185 26.73 -20.79 -0.17
CA GLU A 185 27.17 -22.20 -0.17
C GLU A 185 26.02 -23.17 0.09
N GLU A 186 24.97 -22.72 0.80
CA GLU A 186 23.75 -23.50 1.06
C GLU A 186 22.70 -23.35 -0.05
N ASN A 187 23.01 -22.62 -1.12
CA ASN A 187 22.05 -22.23 -2.19
C ASN A 187 20.86 -21.41 -1.67
N LEU A 188 21.05 -20.68 -0.57
CA LEU A 188 20.07 -19.80 0.06
C LEU A 188 20.66 -18.40 0.22
N PRO A 189 20.95 -17.68 -0.88
CA PRO A 189 21.64 -16.39 -0.82
C PRO A 189 20.83 -15.38 -0.02
N TYR A 190 21.50 -14.70 0.93
CA TYR A 190 20.96 -13.70 1.83
C TYR A 190 21.64 -12.37 1.58
N TYR A 191 20.88 -11.41 1.03
CA TYR A 191 21.36 -10.14 0.50
C TYR A 191 21.14 -9.03 1.52
N ARG A 192 22.21 -8.39 1.99
CA ARG A 192 22.14 -7.27 2.91
C ARG A 192 23.35 -6.36 2.82
N VAL A 193 23.32 -5.23 3.51
CA VAL A 193 24.53 -4.43 3.73
C VAL A 193 25.26 -4.90 4.98
N ARG A 194 26.58 -4.74 4.98
CA ARG A 194 27.48 -5.15 6.09
C ARG A 194 27.29 -4.30 7.33
N ALA A 195 26.91 -3.02 7.18
CA ALA A 195 26.71 -2.07 8.26
C ALA A 195 25.72 -0.99 7.83
N SER A 196 25.15 -0.28 8.79
CA SER A 196 24.30 0.89 8.52
C SER A 196 25.13 1.97 7.80
N MET A 197 24.54 2.56 6.77
CA MET A 197 25.11 3.70 6.02
C MET A 197 24.74 5.05 6.66
N GLU A 198 24.02 5.05 7.78
CA GLU A 198 23.66 6.26 8.47
C GLU A 198 24.83 6.83 9.30
N ASP A 199 25.05 8.13 9.19
CA ASP A 199 26.02 8.84 10.02
C ASP A 199 25.43 9.12 11.42
N THR A 200 25.55 8.13 12.28
CA THR A 200 25.05 8.20 13.67
C THR A 200 26.19 7.97 14.65
N ALA A 201 26.04 8.54 15.85
CA ALA A 201 27.03 8.36 16.93
C ALA A 201 27.07 6.91 17.49
N LYS A 202 26.11 6.08 17.13
CA LYS A 202 26.02 4.67 17.54
C LYS A 202 26.25 3.76 16.35
N VAL A 203 27.03 2.72 16.54
CA VAL A 203 27.10 1.61 15.56
C VAL A 203 25.77 0.88 15.58
N THR A 204 25.04 0.95 14.47
CA THR A 204 23.76 0.25 14.31
C THR A 204 23.98 -0.99 13.47
N ALA A 205 23.73 -2.16 14.05
CA ALA A 205 23.70 -3.41 13.30
C ALA A 205 22.48 -3.46 12.39
N VAL A 206 22.67 -3.77 11.12
CA VAL A 206 21.58 -4.05 10.19
C VAL A 206 21.03 -5.43 10.47
N ARG A 207 19.78 -5.49 10.94
CA ARG A 207 19.04 -6.74 11.12
C ARG A 207 18.09 -6.92 9.96
N GLY A 208 18.17 -8.08 9.30
CA GLY A 208 17.37 -8.39 8.14
C GLY A 208 18.18 -8.61 6.89
N GLY A 209 17.57 -9.29 5.92
CA GLY A 209 18.09 -9.55 4.59
C GLY A 209 17.00 -9.94 3.62
N ASN A 210 17.20 -9.59 2.37
CA ASN A 210 16.42 -10.14 1.28
C ASN A 210 17.01 -11.49 0.91
N PHE A 211 16.21 -12.44 0.43
CA PHE A 211 16.72 -13.75 0.04
C PHE A 211 15.97 -14.34 -1.14
N LYS A 212 16.60 -15.31 -1.79
CA LYS A 212 16.01 -16.10 -2.85
C LYS A 212 16.01 -17.58 -2.46
N LEU A 213 14.88 -18.26 -2.70
CA LEU A 213 14.77 -19.70 -2.75
C LEU A 213 14.36 -20.09 -4.17
N ALA A 214 15.08 -21.01 -4.79
CA ALA A 214 14.69 -21.57 -6.08
C ALA A 214 14.82 -23.10 -6.02
N PHE A 215 13.85 -23.83 -6.61
CA PHE A 215 13.90 -25.28 -6.71
C PHE A 215 13.07 -25.80 -7.90
N ALA A 216 13.37 -27.00 -8.34
CA ALA A 216 12.59 -27.79 -9.28
C ALA A 216 11.88 -28.94 -8.53
N GLU A 217 11.24 -29.86 -9.23
CA GLU A 217 10.45 -30.95 -8.65
C GLU A 217 11.16 -31.77 -7.55
N GLY A 218 12.50 -31.76 -7.52
CA GLY A 218 13.28 -32.52 -6.54
C GLY A 218 13.36 -31.90 -5.12
N GLY A 219 12.82 -30.71 -4.89
CA GLY A 219 12.71 -30.08 -3.56
C GLY A 219 14.04 -29.62 -2.94
N ARG A 220 15.16 -29.71 -3.64
CA ARG A 220 16.46 -29.18 -3.19
C ARG A 220 16.64 -27.77 -3.71
N PRO A 221 17.17 -26.81 -2.90
CA PRO A 221 17.52 -25.49 -3.36
C PRO A 221 18.50 -25.58 -4.55
N LEU A 222 18.17 -24.89 -5.64
CA LEU A 222 19.02 -24.77 -6.81
C LEU A 222 20.06 -23.69 -6.57
N GLU A 223 21.20 -23.84 -7.23
CA GLU A 223 22.28 -22.86 -7.24
C GLU A 223 21.75 -21.48 -7.66
N THR A 224 22.36 -20.43 -7.13
CA THR A 224 22.07 -19.06 -7.55
C THR A 224 23.34 -18.35 -7.97
N ILE A 225 23.33 -17.74 -9.16
CA ILE A 225 24.38 -16.82 -9.61
C ILE A 225 24.01 -15.44 -9.09
N VAL A 226 24.89 -14.86 -8.25
CA VAL A 226 24.68 -13.56 -7.61
C VAL A 226 25.54 -12.45 -8.22
N GLN A 227 26.61 -12.82 -8.94
CA GLN A 227 27.55 -11.89 -9.57
C GLN A 227 27.14 -11.61 -11.03
N PRO A 228 26.64 -10.39 -11.35
CA PRO A 228 26.16 -10.09 -12.71
C PRO A 228 27.21 -10.26 -13.81
N SER A 229 28.48 -9.98 -13.52
CA SER A 229 29.55 -10.11 -14.52
C SER A 229 29.79 -11.56 -14.99
N LEU A 230 29.37 -12.57 -14.25
CA LEU A 230 29.38 -13.97 -14.69
C LEU A 230 28.36 -14.26 -15.79
N ILE A 231 27.38 -13.40 -15.98
CA ILE A 231 26.34 -13.51 -17.01
C ILE A 231 26.60 -12.50 -18.12
N PHE A 232 26.72 -11.21 -17.73
CA PHE A 232 26.80 -10.10 -18.69
C PHE A 232 28.23 -9.78 -19.13
N GLY A 233 29.26 -10.32 -18.43
CA GLY A 233 30.68 -10.13 -18.78
C GLY A 233 31.06 -8.65 -18.80
N TRP A 234 31.53 -8.19 -19.95
CA TRP A 234 31.94 -6.80 -20.20
C TRP A 234 30.76 -5.84 -20.41
N ASP A 235 29.54 -6.34 -20.69
CA ASP A 235 28.38 -5.50 -20.91
C ASP A 235 27.75 -5.04 -19.58
N THR A 236 28.25 -3.93 -19.04
CA THR A 236 27.75 -3.30 -17.82
C THR A 236 26.35 -2.67 -17.98
N SER A 237 25.85 -2.54 -19.22
CA SER A 237 24.49 -2.09 -19.50
C SER A 237 23.45 -3.21 -19.31
N MET A 238 23.92 -4.45 -19.15
CA MET A 238 23.11 -5.67 -19.02
C MET A 238 22.17 -5.92 -20.21
N VAL A 239 22.42 -5.34 -21.38
CA VAL A 239 21.61 -5.59 -22.59
C VAL A 239 21.87 -6.99 -23.10
N LYS A 240 23.15 -7.39 -23.17
CA LYS A 240 23.57 -8.70 -23.66
C LYS A 240 24.15 -9.56 -22.54
N PRO A 241 23.76 -10.82 -22.42
CA PRO A 241 24.42 -11.78 -21.55
C PRO A 241 25.72 -12.28 -22.18
N ALA A 242 26.69 -11.35 -22.42
CA ALA A 242 27.86 -11.60 -23.27
C ALA A 242 28.72 -12.78 -22.78
N ASN A 243 28.89 -12.90 -21.45
CA ASN A 243 29.68 -14.03 -20.93
C ASN A 243 28.91 -15.37 -21.07
N PHE A 244 27.59 -15.36 -20.93
CA PHE A 244 26.76 -16.55 -21.16
C PHE A 244 26.69 -16.92 -22.66
N GLU A 245 26.82 -15.95 -23.59
CA GLU A 245 26.93 -16.23 -25.03
C GLU A 245 28.26 -16.95 -25.36
N GLU A 246 29.35 -16.55 -24.73
CA GLU A 246 30.71 -17.00 -25.03
C GLU A 246 31.09 -18.30 -24.29
N HIS A 247 30.56 -18.58 -23.12
CA HIS A 247 30.94 -19.69 -22.23
C HIS A 247 29.80 -20.65 -21.97
N ALA A 248 30.10 -21.94 -21.77
CA ALA A 248 29.12 -22.93 -21.33
C ALA A 248 28.62 -22.63 -19.90
N LEU A 249 27.37 -22.96 -19.59
CA LEU A 249 26.83 -22.72 -18.27
C LEU A 249 27.64 -23.45 -17.16
N SER A 250 28.16 -24.65 -17.46
CA SER A 250 29.00 -25.40 -16.55
C SER A 250 30.33 -24.71 -16.21
N GLU A 251 30.88 -23.92 -17.13
CA GLU A 251 32.08 -23.10 -16.88
C GLU A 251 31.75 -21.91 -15.98
N ILE A 252 30.60 -21.28 -16.21
CA ILE A 252 30.10 -20.15 -15.39
C ILE A 252 29.84 -20.60 -13.96
N THR A 253 29.13 -21.71 -13.77
CA THR A 253 28.75 -22.21 -12.42
C THR A 253 29.96 -22.77 -11.67
N SER A 254 30.99 -23.28 -12.37
CA SER A 254 32.22 -23.71 -11.71
C SER A 254 33.13 -22.55 -11.25
N THR A 255 32.89 -21.34 -11.71
CA THR A 255 33.66 -20.15 -11.34
C THR A 255 33.26 -19.69 -9.93
N ARG A 256 34.29 -19.48 -9.06
CA ARG A 256 34.05 -18.91 -7.73
C ARG A 256 33.44 -17.51 -7.85
N GLN A 257 32.26 -17.30 -7.30
CA GLN A 257 31.58 -16.03 -7.31
C GLN A 257 32.18 -15.04 -6.31
N LEU A 258 32.24 -13.77 -6.69
CA LEU A 258 32.35 -12.68 -5.73
C LEU A 258 31.00 -12.47 -5.07
N THR A 259 31.02 -12.05 -3.80
CA THR A 259 29.80 -11.86 -2.98
C THR A 259 29.70 -10.47 -2.38
N GLU A 260 30.61 -9.55 -2.73
CA GLU A 260 30.72 -8.23 -2.11
C GLU A 260 31.04 -7.13 -3.12
N ASN A 261 30.66 -5.88 -2.77
CA ASN A 261 31.06 -4.64 -3.44
C ASN A 261 30.47 -4.45 -4.86
N PHE A 262 29.28 -4.96 -5.12
CA PHE A 262 28.52 -4.73 -6.36
C PHE A 262 27.02 -4.90 -6.09
N LEU A 263 26.18 -4.37 -6.98
CA LEU A 263 24.73 -4.66 -6.96
C LEU A 263 24.52 -6.10 -7.46
N PRO A 264 24.06 -7.03 -6.61
CA PRO A 264 23.95 -8.43 -6.99
C PRO A 264 22.75 -8.72 -7.90
N CYS A 265 22.82 -9.83 -8.62
CA CYS A 265 21.69 -10.46 -9.30
C CYS A 265 21.25 -11.72 -8.55
N ALA A 266 20.22 -12.40 -9.07
CA ALA A 266 19.68 -13.62 -8.50
C ALA A 266 19.18 -14.55 -9.61
N PHE A 267 20.10 -15.13 -10.39
CA PHE A 267 19.73 -16.07 -11.46
C PHE A 267 19.87 -17.53 -11.02
N THR A 268 18.90 -18.35 -11.40
CA THR A 268 18.93 -19.81 -11.28
C THR A 268 19.51 -20.40 -12.56
N PRO A 269 20.67 -21.07 -12.52
CA PRO A 269 21.19 -21.85 -13.64
C PRO A 269 20.52 -23.22 -13.69
N TRP A 270 20.20 -23.70 -14.89
CA TRP A 270 19.74 -25.05 -15.13
C TRP A 270 20.23 -25.53 -16.52
N ALA A 271 20.66 -26.78 -16.63
CA ALA A 271 21.02 -27.38 -17.89
C ALA A 271 20.45 -28.82 -17.97
N GLY A 272 19.90 -29.17 -19.12
CA GLY A 272 19.33 -30.50 -19.32
C GLY A 272 18.64 -30.67 -20.65
N THR A 273 18.06 -31.83 -20.83
CA THR A 273 17.28 -32.18 -22.02
C THR A 273 15.80 -32.24 -21.66
N VAL A 274 14.98 -31.47 -22.38
CA VAL A 274 13.51 -31.48 -22.25
C VAL A 274 12.91 -32.28 -23.39
N GLN A 275 12.16 -33.36 -23.06
CA GLN A 275 11.55 -34.23 -24.05
C GLN A 275 10.35 -33.54 -24.74
N PRO A 276 9.91 -33.97 -25.96
CA PRO A 276 8.73 -33.42 -26.60
C PRO A 276 7.49 -33.47 -25.71
N GLY A 277 6.86 -32.30 -25.49
CA GLY A 277 5.69 -32.17 -24.64
C GLY A 277 5.94 -32.16 -23.17
N GLU A 278 7.16 -32.43 -22.71
CA GLU A 278 7.59 -32.32 -21.31
C GLU A 278 7.78 -30.86 -20.91
N ALA A 279 7.62 -30.59 -19.62
CA ALA A 279 7.84 -29.27 -19.04
C ALA A 279 8.79 -29.34 -17.82
N LEU A 280 9.70 -28.38 -17.75
CA LEU A 280 10.45 -28.04 -16.56
C LEU A 280 9.66 -26.99 -15.78
N THR A 281 9.43 -27.23 -14.49
CA THR A 281 8.84 -26.22 -13.58
C THR A 281 9.90 -25.77 -12.59
N LEU A 282 10.14 -24.46 -12.56
CA LEU A 282 10.92 -23.79 -11.53
C LEU A 282 9.98 -23.02 -10.62
N TRP A 283 10.17 -23.17 -9.32
CA TRP A 283 9.54 -22.37 -8.29
C TRP A 283 10.60 -21.47 -7.67
N GLU A 284 10.30 -20.20 -7.61
CA GLU A 284 11.16 -19.20 -7.01
C GLU A 284 10.37 -18.37 -6.00
N PHE A 285 11.04 -18.02 -4.92
CA PHE A 285 10.52 -17.13 -3.90
C PHE A 285 11.56 -16.06 -3.59
N TYR A 286 11.14 -14.82 -3.64
CA TYR A 286 11.94 -13.64 -3.32
C TYR A 286 11.33 -13.01 -2.08
N GLY A 287 11.97 -13.18 -0.93
CA GLY A 287 11.43 -12.80 0.36
C GLY A 287 12.37 -11.97 1.20
N GLN A 288 11.89 -11.62 2.38
CA GLN A 288 12.63 -10.86 3.38
C GLN A 288 12.51 -11.53 4.74
N ALA A 289 13.64 -11.78 5.40
CA ALA A 289 13.71 -12.36 6.74
C ALA A 289 14.53 -11.47 7.67
N GLU A 290 14.22 -11.47 8.97
CA GLU A 290 14.98 -10.70 9.98
C GLU A 290 16.32 -11.37 10.33
N GLU A 291 16.35 -12.69 10.28
CA GLU A 291 17.53 -13.50 10.63
C GLU A 291 17.69 -14.65 9.62
N ILE A 292 18.92 -15.10 9.40
CA ILE A 292 19.24 -16.22 8.49
C ILE A 292 18.55 -17.51 8.93
N ASP A 293 18.47 -17.77 10.23
CA ASP A 293 17.81 -18.98 10.74
C ASP A 293 16.30 -18.99 10.48
N GLN A 294 15.65 -17.84 10.50
CA GLN A 294 14.26 -17.68 10.08
C GLN A 294 14.08 -18.02 8.59
N MET A 295 14.99 -17.52 7.74
CA MET A 295 15.02 -17.87 6.32
C MET A 295 15.19 -19.37 6.12
N ARG A 296 16.20 -20.00 6.76
CA ARG A 296 16.46 -21.43 6.64
C ARG A 296 15.27 -22.29 7.08
N SER A 297 14.64 -21.92 8.20
CA SER A 297 13.44 -22.59 8.70
C SER A 297 12.28 -22.51 7.71
N PHE A 298 12.06 -21.34 7.13
CA PHE A 298 11.05 -21.14 6.09
C PHE A 298 11.37 -21.99 4.85
N CYS A 299 12.61 -21.96 4.37
CA CYS A 299 13.01 -22.72 3.18
C CYS A 299 12.84 -24.25 3.37
N GLN A 300 13.10 -24.77 4.55
CA GLN A 300 12.85 -26.18 4.88
C GLN A 300 11.35 -26.52 4.80
N LYS A 301 10.47 -25.64 5.27
CA LYS A 301 9.00 -25.78 5.19
C LYS A 301 8.49 -25.66 3.76
N ALA A 302 8.99 -24.66 3.02
CA ALA A 302 8.46 -24.21 1.76
C ALA A 302 9.07 -24.88 0.52
N GLY A 303 10.13 -25.66 0.64
CA GLY A 303 10.93 -26.20 -0.46
C GLY A 303 10.25 -27.30 -1.30
N THR A 304 8.94 -27.22 -1.54
CA THR A 304 8.20 -28.20 -2.36
C THR A 304 7.23 -27.53 -3.32
N ALA A 305 7.07 -28.10 -4.52
CA ALA A 305 6.10 -27.65 -5.50
C ALA A 305 4.67 -27.61 -4.93
N ALA A 306 4.27 -28.68 -4.20
CA ALA A 306 2.95 -28.78 -3.61
C ALA A 306 2.63 -27.64 -2.63
N TYR A 307 3.62 -27.17 -1.88
CA TYR A 307 3.45 -26.01 -1.00
C TYR A 307 3.08 -24.74 -1.79
N PHE A 308 3.84 -24.44 -2.84
CA PHE A 308 3.59 -23.22 -3.62
C PHE A 308 2.34 -23.32 -4.53
N GLU A 309 1.99 -24.51 -5.00
CA GLU A 309 0.71 -24.74 -5.70
C GLU A 309 -0.48 -24.47 -4.78
N GLU A 310 -0.43 -24.95 -3.55
CA GLU A 310 -1.47 -24.65 -2.55
C GLU A 310 -1.50 -23.14 -2.21
N LYS A 311 -0.34 -22.47 -2.10
CA LYS A 311 -0.27 -21.04 -1.89
C LYS A 311 -0.84 -20.23 -3.07
N LEU A 312 -0.58 -20.66 -4.30
CA LEU A 312 -1.19 -20.03 -5.49
C LEU A 312 -2.73 -20.15 -5.49
N LYS A 313 -3.23 -21.33 -5.09
CA LYS A 313 -4.67 -21.53 -4.93
C LYS A 313 -5.25 -20.62 -3.83
N GLN A 314 -4.59 -20.53 -2.67
CA GLN A 314 -4.99 -19.63 -1.59
C GLN A 314 -4.97 -18.16 -2.02
N ALA A 315 -3.97 -17.72 -2.79
CA ALA A 315 -3.90 -16.35 -3.30
C ALA A 315 -5.11 -15.97 -4.19
N ARG A 316 -5.61 -16.92 -5.00
CA ARG A 316 -6.84 -16.75 -5.77
C ARG A 316 -8.07 -16.74 -4.88
N MET A 317 -8.18 -17.68 -3.95
CA MET A 317 -9.34 -17.79 -3.05
C MET A 317 -9.51 -16.54 -2.17
N LEU A 318 -8.45 -15.94 -1.67
CA LEU A 318 -8.52 -14.71 -0.87
C LEU A 318 -9.17 -13.56 -1.63
N ALA A 319 -8.87 -13.39 -2.92
CA ALA A 319 -9.52 -12.35 -3.74
C ALA A 319 -11.02 -12.65 -3.96
N GLU A 320 -11.38 -13.92 -4.15
CA GLU A 320 -12.77 -14.35 -4.28
C GLU A 320 -13.55 -14.18 -2.98
N GLU A 321 -12.96 -14.46 -1.83
CA GLU A 321 -13.54 -14.25 -0.50
C GLU A 321 -13.82 -12.77 -0.23
N ILE A 322 -12.86 -11.88 -0.55
CA ILE A 322 -13.02 -10.43 -0.38
C ILE A 322 -14.19 -9.91 -1.22
N THR A 323 -14.34 -10.39 -2.45
CA THR A 323 -15.38 -9.92 -3.39
C THR A 323 -16.72 -10.64 -3.24
N ALA A 324 -16.81 -11.67 -2.39
CA ALA A 324 -18.01 -12.45 -2.19
C ALA A 324 -19.26 -11.62 -1.80
N PRO A 325 -19.17 -10.57 -0.96
CA PRO A 325 -20.33 -9.76 -0.56
C PRO A 325 -21.03 -9.04 -1.73
N VAL A 326 -20.29 -8.75 -2.80
CA VAL A 326 -20.82 -8.03 -3.99
C VAL A 326 -21.00 -8.94 -5.19
N ARG A 327 -20.86 -10.25 -5.03
CA ARG A 327 -21.02 -11.20 -6.12
C ARG A 327 -22.40 -11.09 -6.75
N CYS A 328 -22.43 -10.80 -8.03
CA CYS A 328 -23.69 -10.77 -8.83
C CYS A 328 -23.61 -11.75 -9.99
N ARG A 329 -24.73 -12.01 -10.61
CA ARG A 329 -24.87 -12.80 -11.84
C ARG A 329 -25.91 -12.14 -12.72
N THR A 330 -25.43 -11.41 -13.72
CA THR A 330 -26.27 -10.72 -14.71
C THR A 330 -26.22 -11.42 -16.05
N ALA A 331 -26.79 -10.79 -17.07
CA ALA A 331 -26.68 -11.26 -18.46
C ALA A 331 -25.28 -10.98 -19.08
N ASP A 332 -24.48 -10.14 -18.44
CA ASP A 332 -23.14 -9.76 -18.91
C ASP A 332 -22.07 -10.17 -17.89
N PRO A 333 -21.32 -11.26 -18.12
CA PRO A 333 -20.25 -11.69 -17.23
C PRO A 333 -19.12 -10.66 -17.05
N VAL A 334 -18.90 -9.78 -18.04
CA VAL A 334 -17.89 -8.72 -17.92
C VAL A 334 -18.33 -7.67 -16.91
N PHE A 335 -19.61 -7.33 -16.88
CA PHE A 335 -20.17 -6.45 -15.84
C PHE A 335 -20.07 -7.08 -14.44
N ASP A 336 -20.35 -8.39 -14.32
CA ASP A 336 -20.20 -9.10 -13.03
C ASP A 336 -18.75 -9.04 -12.53
N GLY A 337 -17.78 -9.27 -13.44
CA GLY A 337 -16.34 -9.11 -13.14
C GLY A 337 -15.95 -7.68 -12.79
N TYR A 338 -16.53 -6.68 -13.48
CA TYR A 338 -16.30 -5.28 -13.17
C TYR A 338 -16.78 -4.90 -11.76
N VAL A 339 -17.95 -5.35 -11.33
CA VAL A 339 -18.47 -5.12 -9.98
C VAL A 339 -17.51 -5.66 -8.93
N ALA A 340 -17.03 -6.90 -9.11
CA ALA A 340 -16.06 -7.51 -8.19
C ALA A 340 -14.74 -6.75 -8.16
N GLN A 341 -14.21 -6.37 -9.33
CA GLN A 341 -12.94 -5.63 -9.43
C GLN A 341 -13.05 -4.22 -8.84
N ASN A 342 -14.16 -3.51 -9.08
CA ASN A 342 -14.39 -2.19 -8.51
C ASN A 342 -14.48 -2.24 -6.98
N PHE A 343 -15.15 -3.25 -6.43
CA PHE A 343 -15.19 -3.45 -4.99
C PHE A 343 -13.80 -3.77 -4.42
N LEU A 344 -13.05 -4.64 -5.08
CA LEU A 344 -11.68 -4.96 -4.67
C LEU A 344 -10.77 -3.72 -4.69
N ASP A 345 -10.87 -2.86 -5.69
CA ASP A 345 -10.11 -1.61 -5.75
C ASP A 345 -10.46 -0.68 -4.57
N ASN A 346 -11.73 -0.57 -4.21
CA ASN A 346 -12.15 0.17 -3.01
C ASN A 346 -11.56 -0.42 -1.72
N VAL A 347 -11.58 -1.75 -1.58
CA VAL A 347 -10.97 -2.46 -0.43
C VAL A 347 -9.46 -2.23 -0.37
N MET A 348 -8.78 -2.24 -1.51
CA MET A 348 -7.32 -2.00 -1.55
C MET A 348 -6.94 -0.55 -1.17
N ARG A 349 -7.88 0.38 -1.16
CA ARG A 349 -7.68 1.78 -0.73
C ARG A 349 -8.22 2.02 0.67
N GLY A 350 -9.51 1.77 0.86
CA GLY A 350 -10.23 1.98 2.13
C GLY A 350 -9.94 0.93 3.19
N GLY A 351 -9.63 -0.28 2.76
CA GLY A 351 -9.55 -1.47 3.59
C GLY A 351 -10.86 -2.26 3.64
N LEU A 352 -10.75 -3.51 4.08
CA LEU A 352 -11.88 -4.39 4.38
C LEU A 352 -12.13 -4.36 5.89
N PRO A 353 -13.32 -4.01 6.38
CA PRO A 353 -13.66 -4.14 7.79
C PRO A 353 -13.62 -5.63 8.18
N TYR A 354 -12.80 -5.96 9.17
CA TYR A 354 -12.60 -7.31 9.66
C TYR A 354 -12.78 -7.33 11.18
N HIS A 355 -13.64 -8.20 11.69
CA HIS A 355 -13.92 -8.32 13.12
C HIS A 355 -13.15 -9.49 13.73
N ILE A 356 -12.35 -9.19 14.74
CA ILE A 356 -11.67 -10.20 15.55
C ILE A 356 -12.61 -10.55 16.72
N GLY A 357 -13.25 -11.70 16.64
CA GLY A 357 -14.27 -12.14 17.62
C GLY A 357 -15.70 -11.66 17.26
N ASP A 358 -16.50 -11.33 18.27
CA ASP A 358 -17.89 -10.89 18.08
C ASP A 358 -17.95 -9.46 17.52
N CYS A 359 -18.39 -9.29 16.28
CA CYS A 359 -18.48 -8.03 15.57
C CYS A 359 -19.27 -6.94 16.33
N ARG A 360 -20.29 -7.33 17.10
CA ARG A 360 -21.09 -6.39 17.91
C ARG A 360 -20.34 -5.81 19.11
N ARG A 361 -19.18 -6.37 19.45
CA ARG A 361 -18.41 -6.00 20.64
C ARG A 361 -17.03 -5.46 20.34
N THR A 362 -16.55 -5.67 19.12
CA THR A 362 -15.19 -5.29 18.72
C THR A 362 -15.23 -4.30 17.57
N PRO A 363 -14.46 -3.20 17.63
CA PRO A 363 -14.29 -2.33 16.48
C PRO A 363 -13.61 -3.10 15.34
N PRO A 364 -13.96 -2.79 14.07
CA PRO A 364 -13.34 -3.43 12.93
C PRO A 364 -11.85 -3.05 12.83
N VAL A 365 -11.01 -4.02 12.44
CA VAL A 365 -9.67 -3.82 11.93
C VAL A 365 -9.78 -3.69 10.41
N TYR A 366 -9.23 -2.63 9.82
CA TYR A 366 -9.33 -2.41 8.39
C TYR A 366 -8.17 -3.07 7.64
N LEU A 367 -8.36 -4.33 7.24
CA LEU A 367 -7.38 -5.08 6.46
C LEU A 367 -7.12 -4.42 5.10
N TYR A 368 -5.88 -4.45 4.63
CA TYR A 368 -5.47 -3.97 3.30
C TYR A 368 -5.58 -2.46 3.06
N SER A 369 -6.08 -1.68 4.04
CA SER A 369 -6.09 -0.22 3.92
C SER A 369 -4.68 0.31 3.70
N ARG A 370 -4.45 0.99 2.57
CA ARG A 370 -3.12 1.52 2.24
C ARG A 370 -3.17 2.50 1.07
N LYS A 371 -2.16 3.35 1.00
CA LYS A 371 -1.80 4.03 -0.24
C LYS A 371 -1.08 3.02 -1.12
N HIS A 372 -1.60 2.75 -2.29
CA HIS A 372 -0.84 2.01 -3.27
C HIS A 372 0.34 2.86 -3.71
N GLY A 373 1.52 2.22 -3.88
CA GLY A 373 2.64 2.89 -4.47
C GLY A 373 2.21 3.45 -5.81
N ASP A 374 2.03 4.77 -5.88
CA ASP A 374 1.67 5.43 -7.12
C ASP A 374 2.89 5.34 -8.07
N PRO A 375 2.84 4.50 -9.11
CA PRO A 375 3.97 4.32 -10.00
C PRO A 375 4.28 5.56 -10.85
N GLU A 376 3.46 6.61 -10.77
CA GLU A 376 3.68 7.84 -11.53
C GLU A 376 4.74 8.75 -10.90
N ARG A 377 4.97 8.64 -9.57
CA ARG A 377 5.73 9.66 -8.82
C ARG A 377 6.82 9.06 -7.96
N GLU A 378 8.05 9.47 -8.21
CA GLU A 378 9.23 9.03 -7.48
C GLU A 378 9.18 9.40 -5.99
N TYR A 379 8.65 10.58 -5.66
CA TYR A 379 8.56 11.07 -4.28
C TYR A 379 7.42 10.46 -3.47
N ASN A 380 6.56 9.64 -4.09
CA ASN A 380 5.39 9.10 -3.43
C ASN A 380 5.78 8.18 -2.28
N TYR A 381 5.30 8.50 -1.07
CA TYR A 381 5.52 7.68 0.11
C TYR A 381 4.31 6.77 0.35
N PHE A 382 4.58 5.49 0.48
CA PHE A 382 3.62 4.48 0.90
C PHE A 382 4.27 3.55 1.93
N SER A 383 3.48 2.98 2.81
CA SER A 383 3.93 2.02 3.82
C SER A 383 2.84 0.99 4.09
N LEU A 384 3.22 -0.26 4.23
CA LEU A 384 2.39 -1.38 4.64
C LEU A 384 2.93 -1.90 5.97
N GLY A 385 2.05 -2.23 6.91
CA GLY A 385 2.48 -2.89 8.14
C GLY A 385 3.11 -4.25 7.82
N ARG A 386 4.37 -4.45 8.24
CA ARG A 386 5.04 -5.76 8.16
C ARG A 386 4.57 -6.65 9.31
N GLU A 387 3.28 -6.92 9.34
CA GLU A 387 2.60 -7.62 10.43
C GLU A 387 1.31 -8.27 9.96
N TYR A 388 0.75 -9.15 10.78
CA TYR A 388 -0.59 -9.68 10.55
C TYR A 388 -1.63 -8.58 10.63
N PHE A 389 -2.84 -8.80 10.09
CA PHE A 389 -3.88 -7.77 10.01
C PHE A 389 -3.37 -6.44 9.43
N SER A 390 -2.48 -6.51 8.47
CA SER A 390 -1.70 -5.40 7.96
C SER A 390 -2.57 -4.24 7.47
N GLN A 391 -2.19 -3.05 7.91
CA GLN A 391 -2.69 -1.77 7.45
C GLN A 391 -1.50 -0.89 7.02
N GLY A 392 -1.74 0.01 6.10
CA GLY A 392 -0.75 0.98 5.66
C GLY A 392 -1.22 2.42 5.89
N ASN A 393 -0.36 3.37 5.51
CA ASN A 393 -0.75 4.77 5.44
C ASN A 393 -1.61 5.04 4.20
N ALA A 394 -2.50 6.04 4.24
CA ALA A 394 -3.20 6.51 3.05
C ALA A 394 -3.72 7.94 3.21
N ASN A 395 -4.08 8.59 2.11
CA ASN A 395 -4.64 9.92 2.15
C ASN A 395 -6.03 9.90 2.81
N PHE A 396 -6.28 10.86 3.67
CA PHE A 396 -7.55 11.00 4.40
C PHE A 396 -8.77 10.92 3.46
N ARG A 397 -8.76 11.72 2.38
CA ARG A 397 -9.84 11.74 1.41
C ARG A 397 -10.07 10.38 0.77
N ASP A 398 -9.00 9.73 0.31
CA ASP A 398 -9.10 8.47 -0.43
C ASP A 398 -9.66 7.35 0.45
N ILE A 399 -9.23 7.28 1.71
CA ILE A 399 -9.80 6.34 2.67
C ILE A 399 -11.27 6.68 2.96
N CYS A 400 -11.59 7.94 3.25
CA CYS A 400 -12.96 8.38 3.56
C CYS A 400 -13.90 8.05 2.40
N GLN A 401 -13.50 8.40 1.17
CA GLN A 401 -14.26 8.12 -0.04
C GLN A 401 -14.56 6.63 -0.22
N ASN A 402 -13.57 5.76 0.04
CA ASN A 402 -13.70 4.33 -0.17
C ASN A 402 -14.46 3.62 0.97
N ARG A 403 -14.48 4.22 2.19
CA ARG A 403 -15.21 3.67 3.36
C ARG A 403 -16.63 4.18 3.53
N ARG A 404 -17.03 5.18 2.77
CA ARG A 404 -18.35 5.83 2.93
C ARG A 404 -19.54 4.88 2.82
N SER A 405 -19.38 3.79 2.07
CA SER A 405 -20.44 2.81 1.83
C SER A 405 -20.28 1.50 2.61
N ASP A 406 -19.27 1.38 3.47
CA ASP A 406 -18.99 0.13 4.21
C ASP A 406 -20.18 -0.32 5.05
N VAL A 407 -20.92 0.60 5.63
CA VAL A 407 -22.13 0.33 6.44
C VAL A 407 -23.21 -0.45 5.67
N LEU A 408 -23.20 -0.40 4.33
CA LEU A 408 -24.15 -1.16 3.49
C LEU A 408 -23.79 -2.65 3.43
N ILE A 409 -22.54 -2.99 3.69
CA ILE A 409 -22.01 -4.35 3.63
C ILE A 409 -21.73 -4.86 5.04
N ASP A 410 -21.17 -4.01 5.90
CA ASP A 410 -20.92 -4.25 7.31
C ASP A 410 -21.56 -3.14 8.16
N PRO A 411 -22.79 -3.34 8.67
CA PRO A 411 -23.51 -2.35 9.45
C PRO A 411 -22.78 -1.88 10.71
N ASP A 412 -21.88 -2.69 11.28
CA ASP A 412 -21.14 -2.35 12.49
C ASP A 412 -19.93 -1.43 12.19
N ALA A 413 -19.51 -1.30 10.92
CA ALA A 413 -18.41 -0.44 10.51
C ALA A 413 -18.75 1.06 10.42
N GLY A 414 -20.04 1.42 10.24
CA GLY A 414 -20.46 2.79 9.96
C GLY A 414 -20.11 3.78 11.06
N MET A 415 -20.46 3.47 12.31
CA MET A 415 -20.14 4.33 13.46
C MET A 415 -18.63 4.44 13.72
N PHE A 416 -17.88 3.38 13.47
CA PHE A 416 -16.41 3.42 13.56
C PHE A 416 -15.82 4.43 12.57
N ASN A 417 -16.26 4.41 11.31
CA ASN A 417 -15.80 5.34 10.29
C ASN A 417 -16.22 6.79 10.61
N ILE A 418 -17.46 7.03 10.99
CA ILE A 418 -17.91 8.35 11.41
C ILE A 418 -17.00 8.88 12.53
N ARG A 419 -16.76 8.07 13.56
CA ARG A 419 -15.90 8.49 14.67
C ARG A 419 -14.49 8.82 14.21
N LEU A 420 -13.86 7.93 13.46
CA LEU A 420 -12.49 8.08 12.97
C LEU A 420 -12.30 9.40 12.19
N PHE A 421 -13.14 9.65 11.19
CA PHE A 421 -12.97 10.79 10.30
C PHE A 421 -13.40 12.11 10.93
N PHE A 422 -14.48 12.12 11.70
CA PHE A 422 -14.91 13.35 12.39
C PHE A 422 -14.01 13.73 13.55
N GLU A 423 -13.37 12.80 14.26
CA GLU A 423 -12.38 13.12 15.29
C GLU A 423 -11.12 13.76 14.71
N LEU A 424 -10.75 13.45 13.46
CA LEU A 424 -9.59 14.03 12.79
C LEU A 424 -9.85 15.41 12.16
N LEU A 425 -11.07 15.92 12.25
CA LEU A 425 -11.38 17.28 11.83
C LEU A 425 -10.81 18.29 12.82
N GLN A 426 -10.11 19.32 12.32
CA GLN A 426 -9.54 20.42 13.09
C GLN A 426 -10.57 21.55 13.29
N PRO A 427 -10.40 22.40 14.34
CA PRO A 427 -11.28 23.55 14.54
C PRO A 427 -11.27 24.58 13.40
N ASP A 428 -10.21 24.64 12.61
CA ASP A 428 -10.13 25.48 11.41
C ASP A 428 -10.82 24.88 10.18
N GLY A 429 -11.54 23.75 10.33
CA GLY A 429 -12.28 23.08 9.26
C GLY A 429 -11.42 22.27 8.29
N TYR A 430 -10.15 22.07 8.61
CA TYR A 430 -9.24 21.22 7.85
C TYR A 430 -9.00 19.90 8.58
N ASN A 431 -8.23 19.02 7.97
CA ASN A 431 -7.90 17.69 8.46
C ASN A 431 -6.47 17.31 8.04
N PRO A 432 -5.85 16.32 8.70
CA PRO A 432 -4.51 15.86 8.29
C PRO A 432 -4.56 15.27 6.89
N LEU A 433 -3.44 15.35 6.15
CA LEU A 433 -3.33 14.80 4.81
C LEU A 433 -3.35 13.28 4.83
N VAL A 434 -2.58 12.66 5.74
CA VAL A 434 -2.33 11.22 5.75
C VAL A 434 -2.80 10.58 7.05
N LEU A 435 -3.63 9.56 6.91
CA LEU A 435 -3.94 8.62 7.98
C LEU A 435 -2.84 7.57 8.07
N MET A 436 -2.45 7.26 9.30
CA MET A 436 -1.61 6.13 9.64
C MET A 436 -2.45 4.99 10.21
N PRO A 437 -1.93 3.76 10.28
CA PRO A 437 -2.62 2.67 10.98
C PRO A 437 -3.06 3.09 12.38
N VAL A 438 -4.27 2.65 12.76
CA VAL A 438 -4.77 2.91 14.12
C VAL A 438 -3.94 2.16 15.15
N SER A 439 -3.85 2.69 16.36
CA SER A 439 -3.28 1.97 17.49
C SER A 439 -4.35 1.59 18.51
N TYR A 440 -4.06 0.56 19.28
CA TYR A 440 -4.92 0.01 20.33
C TYR A 440 -4.27 0.28 21.68
N GLN A 441 -5.08 0.61 22.67
CA GLN A 441 -4.63 0.79 24.03
C GLN A 441 -5.61 0.16 25.02
N VAL A 442 -5.12 -0.79 25.82
CA VAL A 442 -5.94 -1.46 26.83
C VAL A 442 -5.98 -0.61 28.11
N ARG A 443 -7.20 -0.41 28.68
CA ARG A 443 -7.35 0.34 29.93
C ARG A 443 -6.87 -0.42 31.15
N ASP A 444 -7.11 -1.73 31.21
CA ASP A 444 -6.74 -2.62 32.33
C ASP A 444 -6.05 -3.88 31.79
N PRO A 445 -4.73 -3.82 31.51
CA PRO A 445 -4.00 -4.92 30.87
C PRO A 445 -3.84 -6.15 31.80
N GLU A 446 -3.86 -5.98 33.11
CA GLU A 446 -3.57 -7.05 34.07
C GLU A 446 -4.54 -8.25 33.96
N LYS A 447 -5.80 -8.01 33.60
CA LYS A 447 -6.78 -9.09 33.37
C LYS A 447 -6.45 -9.94 32.16
N LEU A 448 -5.88 -9.33 31.13
CA LEU A 448 -5.47 -10.02 29.89
C LEU A 448 -4.14 -10.72 30.08
N ILE A 449 -3.19 -10.08 30.78
CA ILE A 449 -1.87 -10.67 31.07
C ILE A 449 -2.00 -11.99 31.83
N LYS A 450 -2.96 -12.12 32.75
CA LYS A 450 -3.22 -13.37 33.47
C LYS A 450 -3.67 -14.54 32.58
N LYS A 451 -4.12 -14.28 31.35
CA LYS A 451 -4.44 -15.33 30.37
C LYS A 451 -3.22 -15.86 29.63
N VAL A 452 -2.08 -15.20 29.77
CA VAL A 452 -0.82 -15.56 29.14
C VAL A 452 -0.02 -16.45 30.08
N GLY A 453 0.70 -17.43 29.55
CA GLY A 453 1.59 -18.29 30.33
C GLY A 453 2.61 -17.49 31.15
N THR A 454 2.92 -17.95 32.36
CA THR A 454 3.72 -17.18 33.33
C THR A 454 5.07 -16.71 32.77
N ALA A 455 5.69 -17.51 31.89
CA ALA A 455 6.98 -17.16 31.25
C ALA A 455 6.89 -15.95 30.33
N ASP A 456 5.71 -15.67 29.76
CA ASP A 456 5.50 -14.67 28.73
C ASP A 456 4.82 -13.40 29.26
N GLN A 457 4.42 -13.40 30.54
CA GLN A 457 3.65 -12.28 31.13
C GLN A 457 4.40 -10.95 31.13
N ASP A 458 5.72 -10.95 31.33
CA ASP A 458 6.50 -9.70 31.31
C ASP A 458 6.53 -9.10 29.91
N ARG A 459 6.66 -9.93 28.88
CA ARG A 459 6.58 -9.46 27.49
C ARG A 459 5.18 -8.97 27.12
N ALA A 460 4.15 -9.70 27.55
CA ALA A 460 2.77 -9.27 27.37
C ALA A 460 2.48 -7.93 28.07
N ARG A 461 3.02 -7.72 29.27
CA ARG A 461 2.90 -6.47 30.02
C ARG A 461 3.57 -5.31 29.30
N GLU A 462 4.78 -5.52 28.79
CA GLU A 462 5.50 -4.50 28.00
C GLU A 462 4.66 -4.00 26.85
N ILE A 463 4.04 -4.91 26.06
CA ILE A 463 3.24 -4.57 24.88
C ILE A 463 1.90 -3.93 25.27
N LEU A 464 1.15 -4.54 26.19
CA LEU A 464 -0.23 -4.14 26.50
C LEU A 464 -0.31 -2.87 27.40
N SER A 465 0.79 -2.43 28.00
CA SER A 465 0.82 -1.21 28.81
C SER A 465 0.99 0.08 28.00
N GLY A 466 1.34 -0.02 26.73
CA GLY A 466 1.46 1.10 25.79
C GLY A 466 0.52 0.97 24.57
N PRO A 467 0.57 1.92 23.64
CA PRO A 467 -0.09 1.77 22.35
C PRO A 467 0.55 0.66 21.52
N PHE A 468 -0.26 -0.20 20.91
CA PHE A 468 0.24 -1.30 20.05
C PHE A 468 -0.61 -1.46 18.79
N SER A 469 -0.07 -2.14 17.79
CA SER A 469 -0.83 -2.66 16.66
C SER A 469 -1.30 -4.09 16.95
N ILE A 470 -2.49 -4.43 16.47
CA ILE A 470 -3.04 -5.78 16.70
C ILE A 470 -2.25 -6.85 15.95
N GLY A 471 -1.69 -6.50 14.79
CA GLY A 471 -0.90 -7.43 14.00
C GLY A 471 0.41 -7.80 14.68
N ARG A 472 1.12 -6.83 15.24
CA ARG A 472 2.35 -7.08 15.99
C ARG A 472 2.08 -7.89 17.25
N LEU A 473 1.00 -7.56 17.96
CA LEU A 473 0.58 -8.36 19.12
C LEU A 473 0.30 -9.82 18.72
N ALA A 474 -0.39 -10.04 17.60
CA ALA A 474 -0.68 -11.39 17.11
C ALA A 474 0.60 -12.17 16.78
N MET A 475 1.57 -11.54 16.11
CA MET A 475 2.87 -12.15 15.80
C MET A 475 3.69 -12.53 17.05
N GLU A 476 3.62 -11.72 18.10
CA GLU A 476 4.27 -12.04 19.39
C GLU A 476 3.52 -13.17 20.10
N ALA A 477 2.18 -13.09 20.09
CA ALA A 477 1.31 -14.04 20.78
C ALA A 477 1.37 -15.47 20.22
N GLU A 478 1.81 -15.68 18.97
CA GLU A 478 2.10 -17.01 18.41
C GLU A 478 3.13 -17.78 19.21
N ASN A 479 4.07 -17.08 19.85
CA ASN A 479 5.12 -17.68 20.67
C ASN A 479 4.71 -17.85 22.15
N TRP A 480 3.55 -17.32 22.55
CA TRP A 480 3.09 -17.36 23.92
C TRP A 480 2.28 -18.64 24.19
N LYS A 481 2.34 -19.10 25.41
CA LYS A 481 1.48 -20.19 25.85
C LYS A 481 0.06 -19.66 26.12
N LEU A 482 -0.80 -19.81 25.12
CA LEU A 482 -2.22 -19.42 25.13
C LEU A 482 -3.09 -20.65 24.87
N ASP A 483 -4.32 -20.65 25.38
CA ASP A 483 -5.32 -21.67 25.07
C ASP A 483 -5.81 -21.54 23.62
N ASP A 484 -6.14 -20.30 23.21
CA ASP A 484 -6.49 -19.93 21.85
C ASP A 484 -6.06 -18.48 21.57
N ILE A 485 -5.35 -18.28 20.47
CA ILE A 485 -4.84 -16.94 20.09
C ILE A 485 -5.96 -16.03 19.59
N GLY A 486 -6.96 -16.56 18.88
CA GLY A 486 -8.10 -15.78 18.36
C GLY A 486 -8.96 -15.24 19.50
N ASP A 487 -9.28 -16.08 20.48
CA ASP A 487 -10.02 -15.69 21.68
C ASP A 487 -9.25 -14.66 22.53
N PHE A 488 -7.92 -14.82 22.61
CA PHE A 488 -7.07 -13.83 23.29
C PHE A 488 -7.12 -12.47 22.58
N LEU A 489 -6.91 -12.44 21.27
CA LEU A 489 -6.95 -11.20 20.47
C LEU A 489 -8.35 -10.54 20.50
N ALA A 490 -9.42 -11.33 20.42
CA ALA A 490 -10.80 -10.83 20.56
C ALA A 490 -11.02 -10.14 21.91
N ALA A 491 -10.52 -10.75 23.00
CA ALA A 491 -10.59 -10.16 24.33
C ALA A 491 -9.76 -8.88 24.45
N VAL A 492 -8.60 -8.82 23.80
CA VAL A 492 -7.76 -7.62 23.78
C VAL A 492 -8.47 -6.50 23.03
N VAL A 493 -8.95 -6.74 21.82
CA VAL A 493 -9.65 -5.73 21.01
C VAL A 493 -10.90 -5.20 21.73
N ALA A 494 -11.69 -6.10 22.34
CA ALA A 494 -12.87 -5.71 23.11
C ALA A 494 -12.55 -4.86 24.35
N ALA A 495 -11.37 -4.97 24.93
CA ALA A 495 -10.91 -4.21 26.08
C ALA A 495 -10.12 -2.94 25.70
N SER A 496 -9.87 -2.72 24.42
CA SER A 496 -9.04 -1.61 23.92
C SER A 496 -9.86 -0.40 23.52
N GLU A 497 -9.26 0.77 23.69
CA GLU A 497 -9.62 1.98 22.95
C GLU A 497 -8.85 2.01 21.64
N VAL A 498 -9.50 2.44 20.57
CA VAL A 498 -8.88 2.65 19.27
C VAL A 498 -8.49 4.12 19.14
N GLU A 499 -7.23 4.39 18.90
CA GLU A 499 -6.72 5.73 18.69
C GLU A 499 -6.39 5.95 17.21
N PRO A 500 -7.04 6.93 16.53
CA PRO A 500 -6.70 7.30 15.17
C PRO A 500 -5.32 7.97 15.13
N ASN A 501 -4.49 7.63 14.16
CA ASN A 501 -3.19 8.25 13.94
C ASN A 501 -3.17 8.96 12.60
N ALA A 502 -2.57 10.15 12.57
CA ALA A 502 -2.50 10.97 11.36
C ALA A 502 -1.27 11.85 11.36
N VAL A 503 -0.79 12.22 10.17
CA VAL A 503 0.38 13.09 9.98
C VAL A 503 0.15 14.10 8.86
N TYR A 504 0.89 15.20 8.92
CA TYR A 504 0.95 16.23 7.88
C TYR A 504 2.06 15.92 6.90
N GLN A 505 2.13 15.08 6.06
CA GLN A 505 3.35 14.61 5.39
C GLN A 505 3.73 15.38 4.12
N GLU A 506 2.84 15.44 3.12
CA GLU A 506 3.18 15.93 1.78
C GLU A 506 2.56 17.29 1.45
N GLY A 507 1.85 17.90 2.37
CA GLY A 507 1.13 19.15 2.15
C GLY A 507 -0.25 19.18 2.81
N TYR A 508 -1.04 20.17 2.45
CA TYR A 508 -2.35 20.43 3.02
C TYR A 508 -3.38 20.55 1.91
N TRP A 509 -4.33 19.61 1.85
CA TRP A 509 -5.31 19.55 0.78
C TRP A 509 -6.64 20.14 1.24
N CYS A 510 -7.23 21.02 0.44
CA CYS A 510 -8.41 21.75 0.83
C CYS A 510 -9.72 20.99 0.67
N ASP A 511 -9.74 19.89 -0.06
CA ASP A 511 -10.92 19.12 -0.44
C ASP A 511 -11.15 17.84 0.38
N HIS A 512 -10.33 17.54 1.38
CA HIS A 512 -10.41 16.27 2.14
C HIS A 512 -11.70 16.12 2.97
N TRP A 513 -12.43 17.18 3.22
CA TRP A 513 -13.69 17.19 3.97
C TRP A 513 -14.92 16.74 3.14
N THR A 514 -14.79 16.66 1.82
CA THR A 514 -15.93 16.53 0.89
C THR A 514 -16.71 15.22 0.99
N TYR A 515 -16.15 14.18 1.60
CA TYR A 515 -16.83 12.89 1.80
C TYR A 515 -17.36 12.64 3.23
N LEU A 516 -17.24 13.64 4.12
CA LEU A 516 -17.66 13.47 5.52
C LEU A 516 -19.18 13.30 5.64
N LEU A 517 -19.97 14.05 4.85
CA LEU A 517 -21.41 13.91 4.87
C LEU A 517 -21.87 12.55 4.33
N ASP A 518 -21.17 11.98 3.35
CA ASP A 518 -21.49 10.66 2.80
C ASP A 518 -21.50 9.56 3.88
N LEU A 519 -20.61 9.65 4.86
CA LEU A 519 -20.57 8.70 5.99
C LEU A 519 -21.87 8.76 6.82
N ILE A 520 -22.36 9.97 7.07
CA ILE A 520 -23.60 10.19 7.84
C ILE A 520 -24.81 9.72 7.03
N GLU A 521 -24.91 10.10 5.77
CA GLU A 521 -26.01 9.72 4.89
C GLU A 521 -26.09 8.21 4.68
N SER A 522 -24.94 7.55 4.47
CA SER A 522 -24.86 6.10 4.35
C SER A 522 -25.30 5.41 5.66
N GLN A 523 -24.85 5.91 6.81
CA GLN A 523 -25.30 5.40 8.13
C GLN A 523 -26.81 5.54 8.29
N LEU A 524 -27.35 6.70 7.95
CA LEU A 524 -28.80 6.97 8.08
C LEU A 524 -29.65 6.22 7.05
N SER A 525 -29.07 5.82 5.92
CA SER A 525 -29.76 4.96 4.95
C SER A 525 -30.03 3.54 5.50
N VAL A 526 -29.16 3.07 6.41
CA VAL A 526 -29.29 1.77 7.09
C VAL A 526 -30.04 1.90 8.42
N PHE A 527 -29.77 2.97 9.17
CA PHE A 527 -30.30 3.20 10.52
C PHE A 527 -31.02 4.56 10.63
N PRO A 528 -32.16 4.79 9.91
CA PRO A 528 -32.84 6.09 9.88
C PRO A 528 -33.42 6.51 11.23
N ASP A 529 -33.73 5.57 12.10
CA ASP A 529 -34.23 5.79 13.45
C ASP A 529 -33.20 6.38 14.42
N GLN A 530 -31.91 6.28 14.07
CA GLN A 530 -30.78 6.81 14.87
C GLN A 530 -30.47 8.29 14.59
N GLU A 531 -31.13 8.93 13.63
CA GLU A 531 -30.78 10.27 13.12
C GLU A 531 -30.60 11.30 14.25
N ARG A 532 -31.55 11.42 15.14
CA ARG A 532 -31.48 12.40 16.25
C ARG A 532 -30.35 12.08 17.22
N ALA A 533 -30.19 10.81 17.58
CA ALA A 533 -29.10 10.37 18.47
C ALA A 533 -27.71 10.55 17.85
N LEU A 534 -27.59 10.29 16.56
CA LEU A 534 -26.37 10.44 15.80
C LEU A 534 -25.92 11.91 15.74
N LEU A 535 -26.85 12.82 15.37
CA LEU A 535 -26.49 14.23 15.13
C LEU A 535 -26.39 15.04 16.43
N PHE A 536 -27.28 14.81 17.40
CA PHE A 536 -27.43 15.62 18.59
C PHE A 536 -27.24 14.85 19.90
N GLY A 537 -26.69 13.66 19.86
CA GLY A 537 -26.35 12.88 21.04
C GLY A 537 -25.32 13.56 21.93
N VAL A 538 -24.93 12.88 23.00
CA VAL A 538 -23.89 13.38 23.92
C VAL A 538 -22.63 13.76 23.14
N PRO A 539 -22.04 14.95 23.37
CA PRO A 539 -20.78 15.36 22.77
C PRO A 539 -19.68 14.36 23.09
N GLN A 540 -19.10 13.73 22.06
CA GLN A 540 -18.10 12.67 22.21
C GLN A 540 -17.00 12.70 21.15
N TYR A 541 -17.19 13.48 20.07
CA TYR A 541 -16.23 13.57 18.98
C TYR A 541 -15.17 14.63 19.32
N ARG A 542 -13.92 14.19 19.47
CA ARG A 542 -12.78 15.05 19.77
C ARG A 542 -12.43 15.94 18.56
N TRP A 543 -11.66 16.98 18.79
CA TRP A 543 -11.11 17.84 17.75
C TRP A 543 -9.62 17.63 17.64
N TYR A 544 -9.14 17.37 16.42
CA TYR A 544 -7.72 17.12 16.17
C TYR A 544 -6.92 18.42 16.29
N ALA A 545 -5.76 18.33 16.93
CA ALA A 545 -4.77 19.41 16.98
C ALA A 545 -3.65 19.05 16.00
N GLY A 546 -3.84 19.42 14.73
CA GLY A 546 -2.92 19.04 13.65
C GLY A 546 -1.56 19.73 13.72
N GLN A 547 -0.61 19.21 12.94
CA GLN A 547 0.74 19.77 12.80
C GLN A 547 0.79 20.96 11.82
N ALA A 548 -0.32 21.32 11.23
CA ALA A 548 -0.45 22.47 10.36
C ALA A 548 -1.80 23.16 10.57
N SER A 549 -1.85 24.46 10.35
CA SER A 549 -3.07 25.27 10.34
C SER A 549 -3.07 26.21 9.15
N VAL A 550 -4.26 26.64 8.77
CA VAL A 550 -4.42 27.67 7.72
C VAL A 550 -4.36 29.05 8.37
N ARG A 551 -3.56 29.93 7.80
CA ARG A 551 -3.42 31.31 8.28
C ARG A 551 -4.73 32.09 8.16
N PRO A 552 -4.98 33.08 9.04
CA PRO A 552 -6.08 34.02 8.85
C PRO A 552 -5.98 34.71 7.49
N GLN A 553 -7.12 35.03 6.88
CA GLN A 553 -7.18 35.61 5.53
C GLN A 553 -6.24 36.81 5.32
N PRO A 554 -6.15 37.82 6.22
CA PRO A 554 -5.25 38.95 6.03
C PRO A 554 -3.76 38.59 5.93
N GLU A 555 -3.36 37.48 6.52
CA GLU A 555 -1.97 37.03 6.57
C GLU A 555 -1.56 36.17 5.36
N ARG A 556 -2.54 35.86 4.49
CA ARG A 556 -2.30 35.00 3.30
C ARG A 556 -1.84 35.80 2.10
N PHE A 557 -1.95 37.14 2.12
CA PHE A 557 -1.68 37.97 0.98
C PHE A 557 -0.41 38.80 1.18
N CYS A 558 0.37 38.93 0.12
CA CYS A 558 1.50 39.86 0.05
C CYS A 558 1.44 40.66 -1.23
N MET A 559 1.88 41.94 -1.15
CA MET A 559 2.06 42.80 -2.31
C MET A 559 3.42 42.49 -2.94
N THR A 560 3.41 42.21 -4.23
CA THR A 560 4.62 42.00 -5.03
C THR A 560 4.71 43.08 -6.13
N GLU A 561 5.84 43.13 -6.85
CA GLU A 561 5.97 43.99 -8.05
C GLU A 561 4.91 43.71 -9.13
N ASN A 562 4.38 42.48 -9.13
CA ASN A 562 3.33 42.01 -10.04
C ASN A 562 1.92 42.08 -9.42
N GLY A 563 1.72 42.86 -8.35
CA GLY A 563 0.46 43.03 -7.64
C GLY A 563 0.27 42.07 -6.48
N LEU A 564 -0.96 42.00 -5.97
CA LEU A 564 -1.34 41.19 -4.85
C LEU A 564 -1.25 39.71 -5.18
N ARG A 565 -0.64 38.92 -4.29
CA ARG A 565 -0.51 37.47 -4.41
C ARG A 565 -0.85 36.79 -3.10
N GLN A 566 -1.46 35.61 -3.16
CA GLN A 566 -1.51 34.67 -2.04
C GLN A 566 -0.15 33.98 -1.89
N TYR A 567 0.29 33.86 -0.65
CA TYR A 567 1.59 33.25 -0.36
C TYR A 567 1.64 32.67 1.06
N HIS A 568 2.13 31.41 1.17
CA HIS A 568 2.26 30.72 2.43
C HIS A 568 0.98 30.68 3.31
N CYS A 569 -0.12 30.21 2.72
CA CYS A 569 -1.39 30.12 3.42
C CYS A 569 -1.39 29.07 4.55
N VAL A 570 -0.48 28.12 4.52
CA VAL A 570 -0.34 27.05 5.52
C VAL A 570 0.85 27.34 6.43
N GLN A 571 0.64 27.16 7.71
CA GLN A 571 1.65 27.34 8.75
C GLN A 571 1.84 26.02 9.49
N ALA A 572 3.08 25.53 9.57
CA ALA A 572 3.44 24.42 10.44
C ALA A 572 3.26 24.84 11.91
N GLN A 573 2.77 23.92 12.72
CA GLN A 573 2.60 24.11 14.16
C GLN A 573 2.95 22.83 14.91
N MET A 574 3.36 22.99 16.17
CA MET A 574 3.68 21.87 17.06
C MET A 574 2.75 21.95 18.28
N PRO A 575 1.55 21.37 18.20
CA PRO A 575 0.52 21.54 19.20
C PRO A 575 0.86 20.92 20.58
N GLY A 576 1.90 20.10 20.65
CA GLY A 576 2.33 19.41 21.87
C GLY A 576 1.35 18.33 22.37
N ARG A 577 0.13 18.33 21.82
CA ARG A 577 -0.95 17.36 22.16
C ARG A 577 -1.70 17.01 20.88
N LYS A 578 -2.21 15.80 20.85
CA LYS A 578 -2.98 15.26 19.70
C LYS A 578 -4.39 15.86 19.59
N TRP A 579 -5.00 16.22 20.71
CA TRP A 579 -6.37 16.70 20.79
C TRP A 579 -6.44 18.13 21.27
N THR A 580 -7.29 18.93 20.65
CA THR A 580 -7.57 20.32 21.07
C THR A 580 -8.09 20.34 22.49
N GLN A 581 -7.59 21.30 23.28
CA GLN A 581 -7.95 21.47 24.67
C GLN A 581 -8.79 22.74 24.86
N THR A 582 -9.77 22.67 25.75
CA THR A 582 -10.48 23.80 26.33
C THR A 582 -10.01 24.01 27.79
N ARG A 583 -10.59 24.97 28.48
CA ARG A 583 -10.34 25.18 29.91
C ARG A 583 -10.80 23.99 30.77
N ASP A 584 -11.82 23.28 30.29
CA ASP A 584 -12.49 22.17 31.02
C ASP A 584 -11.97 20.78 30.61
N GLY A 585 -10.96 20.70 29.70
CA GLY A 585 -10.37 19.46 29.24
C GLY A 585 -10.31 19.33 27.72
N THR A 586 -10.34 18.10 27.21
CA THR A 586 -10.35 17.85 25.76
C THR A 586 -11.64 18.36 25.12
N ALA A 587 -11.50 19.16 24.08
CA ALA A 587 -12.64 19.67 23.30
C ALA A 587 -13.42 18.52 22.65
N VAL A 588 -14.71 18.41 22.91
CA VAL A 588 -15.61 17.44 22.33
C VAL A 588 -16.89 18.13 21.81
N SER A 589 -17.44 17.60 20.74
CA SER A 589 -18.70 18.08 20.14
C SER A 589 -19.58 16.91 19.67
N ASN A 590 -20.83 17.17 19.41
CA ASN A 590 -21.68 16.26 18.64
C ASN A 590 -21.47 16.47 17.13
N LEU A 591 -22.06 15.62 16.27
CA LEU A 591 -21.86 15.71 14.82
C LEU A 591 -22.46 16.98 14.21
N ALA A 592 -23.64 17.44 14.71
CA ALA A 592 -24.25 18.66 14.20
C ALA A 592 -23.38 19.89 14.48
N GLU A 593 -22.76 19.99 15.65
CA GLU A 593 -21.81 21.06 16.00
C GLU A 593 -20.58 21.04 15.08
N LYS A 594 -20.04 19.85 14.79
CA LYS A 594 -18.92 19.71 13.86
C LYS A 594 -19.29 20.14 12.44
N LEU A 595 -20.45 19.75 11.93
CA LEU A 595 -20.95 20.17 10.62
C LEU A 595 -21.21 21.68 10.56
N ILE A 596 -21.78 22.26 11.61
CA ILE A 596 -22.02 23.72 11.69
C ILE A 596 -20.69 24.48 11.66
N LEU A 597 -19.69 24.04 12.44
CA LEU A 597 -18.35 24.65 12.41
C LEU A 597 -17.73 24.53 11.02
N LEU A 598 -17.79 23.35 10.42
CA LEU A 598 -17.25 23.10 9.08
C LEU A 598 -17.91 24.04 8.04
N CYS A 599 -19.25 24.15 8.05
CA CYS A 599 -19.98 25.08 7.19
C CYS A 599 -19.56 26.54 7.42
N ALA A 600 -19.42 26.98 8.67
CA ALA A 600 -19.02 28.35 8.99
C ALA A 600 -17.62 28.68 8.45
N VAL A 601 -16.67 27.77 8.65
CA VAL A 601 -15.29 27.94 8.17
C VAL A 601 -15.24 27.94 6.65
N LYS A 602 -15.91 26.99 5.99
CA LYS A 602 -15.92 26.89 4.51
C LYS A 602 -16.65 28.06 3.87
N TYR A 603 -17.73 28.55 4.49
CA TYR A 603 -18.38 29.79 4.06
C TYR A 603 -17.47 31.01 4.14
N ALA A 604 -16.66 31.11 5.20
CA ALA A 604 -15.68 32.19 5.34
C ALA A 604 -14.51 32.12 4.36
N THR A 605 -14.38 31.03 3.62
CA THR A 605 -13.35 30.83 2.57
C THR A 605 -13.92 30.91 1.15
N LEU A 606 -15.15 31.40 0.97
CA LEU A 606 -15.69 31.70 -0.35
C LEU A 606 -14.86 32.80 -1.03
N ASP A 607 -14.75 32.71 -2.35
CA ASP A 607 -14.13 33.76 -3.17
C ASP A 607 -14.90 35.10 -3.10
N LEU A 608 -14.30 36.17 -3.65
CA LEU A 608 -14.87 37.52 -3.61
C LEU A 608 -16.24 37.63 -4.28
N SER A 609 -16.56 36.73 -5.20
CA SER A 609 -17.86 36.66 -5.86
C SER A 609 -18.90 35.87 -5.08
N GLY A 610 -18.46 35.11 -4.07
CA GLY A 610 -19.28 34.18 -3.31
C GLY A 610 -19.73 32.96 -4.13
N ALA A 611 -19.10 32.69 -5.25
CA ALA A 611 -19.49 31.64 -6.19
C ALA A 611 -18.94 30.28 -5.81
N ALA A 612 -17.73 30.24 -5.21
CA ALA A 612 -17.05 28.98 -4.91
C ALA A 612 -16.01 29.15 -3.79
N ILE A 613 -15.50 28.05 -3.26
CA ILE A 613 -14.46 28.06 -2.22
C ILE A 613 -13.13 28.45 -2.86
N GLU A 614 -12.47 29.44 -2.28
CA GLU A 614 -11.19 29.96 -2.71
C GLU A 614 -10.10 28.88 -2.66
N MET A 615 -9.36 28.71 -3.76
CA MET A 615 -8.16 27.88 -3.78
C MET A 615 -6.99 28.66 -3.19
N GLU A 616 -6.36 28.12 -2.20
CA GLU A 616 -5.34 28.81 -1.42
C GLU A 616 -3.92 28.30 -1.76
N GLY A 617 -2.98 29.20 -1.91
CA GLY A 617 -1.57 28.89 -2.16
C GLY A 617 -0.98 28.01 -1.05
N GLY A 618 -0.29 26.94 -1.42
CA GLY A 618 0.25 25.94 -0.48
C GLY A 618 -0.77 24.94 0.06
N LYS A 619 -2.02 24.97 -0.46
CA LYS A 619 -3.06 23.98 -0.17
C LYS A 619 -3.60 23.46 -1.50
N PRO A 620 -2.96 22.48 -2.13
CA PRO A 620 -3.46 21.91 -3.38
C PRO A 620 -4.82 21.26 -3.15
N GLY A 621 -5.69 21.35 -4.16
CA GLY A 621 -6.92 20.59 -4.24
C GLY A 621 -6.73 19.37 -5.12
N TRP A 622 -7.78 18.59 -5.24
CA TRP A 622 -7.83 17.43 -6.14
C TRP A 622 -7.53 17.79 -7.61
N TYR A 623 -7.85 18.99 -8.03
CA TYR A 623 -7.75 19.40 -9.43
C TYR A 623 -6.34 19.90 -9.75
N ASP A 624 -5.47 19.01 -10.18
CA ASP A 624 -4.03 19.30 -10.43
C ASP A 624 -3.80 20.48 -11.37
N ALA A 625 -4.65 20.67 -12.38
CA ALA A 625 -4.58 21.82 -13.29
C ALA A 625 -4.78 23.17 -12.59
N MET A 626 -5.43 23.19 -11.43
CA MET A 626 -5.72 24.40 -10.65
C MET A 626 -4.72 24.61 -9.50
N ASN A 627 -3.90 23.65 -9.16
CA ASN A 627 -3.00 23.71 -8.00
C ASN A 627 -1.95 24.83 -8.09
N GLY A 628 -1.64 25.30 -9.29
CA GLY A 628 -0.77 26.45 -9.52
C GLY A 628 -1.47 27.82 -9.44
N LEU A 629 -2.81 27.85 -9.27
CA LEU A 629 -3.62 29.07 -9.24
C LEU A 629 -4.06 29.33 -7.79
N PRO A 630 -3.47 30.30 -7.08
CA PRO A 630 -3.95 30.72 -5.76
C PRO A 630 -5.34 31.35 -5.87
N GLY A 631 -6.04 31.49 -4.74
CA GLY A 631 -7.44 31.85 -4.65
C GLY A 631 -7.89 33.09 -5.37
N LEU A 632 -7.01 34.07 -5.58
CA LEU A 632 -7.30 35.23 -6.41
C LEU A 632 -7.58 34.90 -7.90
N LEU A 633 -7.15 33.72 -8.34
CA LEU A 633 -7.19 33.28 -9.74
C LEU A 633 -7.98 31.99 -9.93
N GLY A 634 -8.37 31.34 -8.87
CA GLY A 634 -9.09 30.06 -8.93
C GLY A 634 -9.95 29.77 -7.72
N SER A 635 -11.11 29.16 -7.95
CA SER A 635 -12.06 28.74 -6.93
C SER A 635 -12.63 27.37 -7.28
N SER A 636 -12.87 26.56 -6.25
CA SER A 636 -13.44 25.22 -6.40
C SER A 636 -14.97 25.25 -6.30
N VAL A 637 -15.63 25.12 -7.43
CA VAL A 637 -17.10 25.01 -7.51
C VAL A 637 -17.57 23.69 -6.88
N ALA A 638 -16.81 22.61 -7.06
CA ALA A 638 -17.14 21.30 -6.48
C ALA A 638 -17.22 21.38 -4.94
N ASP A 639 -16.24 22.02 -4.29
CA ASP A 639 -16.25 22.23 -2.85
C ASP A 639 -17.40 23.18 -2.41
N GLY A 640 -17.73 24.17 -3.24
CA GLY A 640 -18.91 25.02 -3.03
C GLY A 640 -20.21 24.26 -3.08
N CYS A 641 -20.37 23.33 -4.01
CA CYS A 641 -21.54 22.44 -4.08
C CYS A 641 -21.63 21.52 -2.85
N GLU A 642 -20.52 21.01 -2.36
CA GLU A 642 -20.53 20.20 -1.15
C GLU A 642 -20.90 21.01 0.11
N LEU A 643 -20.43 22.26 0.20
CA LEU A 643 -20.87 23.18 1.26
C LEU A 643 -22.40 23.36 1.23
N LEU A 644 -22.97 23.60 0.04
CA LEU A 644 -24.44 23.72 -0.12
C LEU A 644 -25.14 22.42 0.31
N ARG A 645 -24.63 21.28 -0.08
CA ARG A 645 -25.19 19.98 0.30
C ARG A 645 -25.24 19.78 1.82
N ILE A 646 -24.17 20.14 2.55
CA ILE A 646 -24.15 20.05 4.02
C ILE A 646 -25.15 21.07 4.62
N LEU A 647 -25.23 22.28 4.08
CA LEU A 647 -26.19 23.27 4.55
C LEU A 647 -27.64 22.80 4.33
N ASP A 648 -27.98 22.27 3.18
CA ASP A 648 -29.30 21.72 2.87
C ASP A 648 -29.63 20.54 3.80
N PHE A 649 -28.67 19.63 4.01
CA PHE A 649 -28.80 18.53 4.95
C PHE A 649 -29.17 19.01 6.36
N LEU A 650 -28.52 20.04 6.86
CA LEU A 650 -28.82 20.63 8.18
C LEU A 650 -30.17 21.36 8.19
N LEU A 651 -30.52 22.11 7.14
CA LEU A 651 -31.75 22.88 7.03
C LEU A 651 -32.99 21.96 6.96
N GLU A 652 -32.92 20.87 6.22
CA GLU A 652 -34.00 19.86 6.16
C GLU A 652 -34.32 19.28 7.54
N ARG A 653 -33.29 19.15 8.38
CA ARG A 653 -33.36 18.59 9.72
C ARG A 653 -33.68 19.59 10.83
N LYS A 654 -34.00 20.84 10.47
CA LYS A 654 -34.28 21.92 11.42
C LYS A 654 -35.35 21.54 12.49
N ARG A 655 -36.28 20.65 12.14
CA ARG A 655 -37.38 20.23 13.07
C ARG A 655 -36.90 19.34 14.21
N ILE A 656 -35.78 18.66 14.05
CA ILE A 656 -35.21 17.77 15.07
C ILE A 656 -34.08 18.43 15.86
N PHE A 657 -33.74 19.70 15.54
CA PHE A 657 -32.74 20.46 16.30
C PHE A 657 -33.24 20.66 17.74
N PRO A 658 -32.36 20.55 18.73
CA PRO A 658 -32.67 20.95 20.09
C PRO A 658 -32.87 22.47 20.16
N ASP A 659 -33.57 22.95 21.19
CA ASP A 659 -33.85 24.39 21.39
C ASP A 659 -32.53 25.21 21.57
N GLN A 660 -31.49 24.57 22.05
CA GLN A 660 -30.17 25.14 22.24
C GLN A 660 -29.10 24.17 21.71
N ILE A 661 -28.10 24.72 20.99
CA ILE A 661 -26.93 24.01 20.50
C ILE A 661 -25.72 24.74 21.05
N GLU A 662 -24.75 23.98 21.60
CA GLU A 662 -23.45 24.52 21.99
C GLU A 662 -22.61 24.69 20.76
N VAL A 663 -22.10 25.87 20.52
CA VAL A 663 -21.15 26.19 19.44
C VAL A 663 -19.97 26.94 20.02
N TYR A 664 -18.84 26.85 19.38
CA TYR A 664 -17.67 27.64 19.79
C TYR A 664 -17.99 29.14 19.75
N GLU A 665 -17.42 29.90 20.68
CA GLU A 665 -17.67 31.35 20.86
C GLU A 665 -17.43 32.12 19.57
N GLU A 666 -16.43 31.71 18.77
CA GLU A 666 -16.10 32.31 17.50
C GLU A 666 -17.27 32.20 16.50
N ILE A 667 -17.95 31.04 16.43
CA ILE A 667 -19.14 30.86 15.58
C ILE A 667 -20.31 31.70 16.08
N ALA A 668 -20.51 31.74 17.40
CA ALA A 668 -21.56 32.55 18.01
C ALA A 668 -21.36 34.05 17.74
N LYS A 669 -20.12 34.55 17.75
CA LYS A 669 -19.77 35.94 17.43
C LYS A 669 -20.02 36.30 15.96
N HIS A 670 -19.82 35.40 15.03
CA HIS A 670 -20.15 35.60 13.62
C HIS A 670 -21.65 35.90 13.40
N ARG A 671 -22.52 35.33 14.22
CA ARG A 671 -23.98 35.60 14.16
C ARG A 671 -24.35 37.04 14.51
N THR A 672 -23.57 37.73 15.32
CA THR A 672 -23.85 39.10 15.79
C THR A 672 -23.12 40.16 14.99
N GLY A 673 -22.15 39.80 14.16
CA GLY A 673 -21.29 40.72 13.41
C GLY A 673 -21.68 41.02 11.96
N PHE A 674 -22.65 40.24 11.39
CA PHE A 674 -23.15 40.54 10.03
C PHE A 674 -24.42 41.40 10.08
N PRO A 675 -24.37 42.70 9.70
CA PRO A 675 -25.58 43.44 9.43
C PRO A 675 -26.26 42.82 8.21
N ARG A 676 -27.58 42.73 8.27
CA ARG A 676 -28.42 42.07 7.25
C ARG A 676 -28.27 42.65 5.81
N ASN A 677 -27.42 43.64 5.56
CA ASN A 677 -27.31 44.36 4.30
C ASN A 677 -25.90 44.91 3.96
N SER A 678 -24.80 44.21 4.28
CA SER A 678 -23.52 44.74 3.80
C SER A 678 -22.57 43.66 3.36
N PHE A 679 -22.74 43.16 2.16
CA PHE A 679 -21.64 42.72 1.32
C PHE A 679 -21.02 43.99 0.68
N CYS A 680 -20.27 44.75 1.43
CA CYS A 680 -19.36 45.74 0.91
C CYS A 680 -17.97 45.42 1.45
N TYR A 681 -17.15 44.80 0.63
CA TYR A 681 -15.71 44.91 0.81
C TYR A 681 -15.34 46.37 0.64
N PRO A 682 -14.52 46.98 1.48
CA PRO A 682 -13.96 48.26 1.22
C PRO A 682 -13.05 48.16 -0.02
N CYS A 683 -13.49 48.68 -1.13
CA CYS A 683 -12.61 49.04 -2.24
C CYS A 683 -11.79 50.23 -1.77
N GLY A 684 -10.57 49.98 -1.35
CA GLY A 684 -9.59 50.97 -1.03
C GLY A 684 -8.21 50.41 -1.21
#